data_d6f8132a01003f07b1aa99c0532e62b3
#
_entry.id   d6f8132a01003f07b1aa99c0532e62b3
#
_cell.length_a   1.000
_cell.length_b   1.000
_cell.length_c   1.000
_cell.angle_alpha   90.00
_cell.angle_beta   90.00
_cell.angle_gamma   90.00
#
_symmetry.space_group_name_H-M   'P 1'
#
loop_
_entity.id
_entity.type
_entity.pdbx_description
1 polymer ?
#
loop_
_entity_poly.entity_id
_entity_poly.type
_entity_poly.pdbx_seq_one_letter_code
_entity_poly.pdbx_strand_id
1 'polypeptide(L)'
;MPTLRPSSYPAVWLGLLLSISTGVSASADPLEEVVITARLRPAPLVETPVSATALDPATLRGAGVQHLQDVLGLVPNLNWASGTSRPRYFQLRGIGETDQWQGAPNPSVGFLIDGMDFSGVGMPATLLDLGQVEVLRGPQGTILGANALAGLINLSTAAPQPEPLLRLESTVGEASTAALGLVAGGRLAGRWGGEEGAWRAVVQRHRSDGSRRNATLGRDDTNGLDERTLRLRAAFAPAARWTADVSTLWVEQDNGFDAFALDNSRVTRSDQPGRDRQLSRGLSLTLEREDALIVRSVTAVADADIVYAFDGDWGADPGYDFTSRFLRGHRTVSQDLRLRSAGISDWVAGLYASQVDERNDQLDLYGGEVYRELVSDYRARTLAAYGMRQRDLSPRWRASAGLRVERRAVRYADTDGSALEPVETLWGGDLTLEYRPQEGGFGYLSLARGYKGGGFNIGAAIPTARRVYDAEGLYSLELGWKHADDGRGLTAEVAVFHMWRRAQQVSTSVQVDPGDPLSFIYLTDNAARGANYGLEAALSWRPSPTLTLQGTAALLRSPFTDYRPDDRDLSGRDQAHAPRGQYSLSIDWRAARGLFARLDLQHAEAFYFSDSHDQRSQACTQAALRTGYETPRWSASLWLRNALDRTCAQRGFFFGNEPPDFPDKLYVQQTDPRQAGLTVSWTLR
;
A
#
# COMPACT_ATOMS: atom_id res chain seq x y z
N MET A 1 -39.08 -30.22 -6.89
CA MET A 1 -37.77 -30.64 -7.42
C MET A 1 -37.59 -30.00 -8.78
N PRO A 2 -36.73 -29.00 -8.92
CA PRO A 2 -36.12 -28.64 -10.19
C PRO A 2 -34.61 -28.90 -10.12
N THR A 3 -34.14 -29.54 -11.16
CA THR A 3 -32.80 -30.04 -11.40
C THR A 3 -31.77 -28.90 -11.57
N LEU A 4 -30.74 -28.92 -10.75
CA LEU A 4 -29.53 -28.08 -10.88
C LEU A 4 -28.75 -28.50 -12.14
N ARG A 5 -28.59 -27.59 -13.08
CA ARG A 5 -27.59 -27.71 -14.17
C ARG A 5 -26.24 -27.21 -13.65
N PRO A 6 -25.14 -27.92 -13.86
CA PRO A 6 -23.81 -27.44 -13.53
C PRO A 6 -23.38 -26.40 -14.56
N SER A 7 -22.95 -25.23 -14.09
CA SER A 7 -22.26 -24.19 -14.90
C SER A 7 -20.85 -24.69 -15.24
N SER A 8 -20.60 -24.81 -16.54
CA SER A 8 -19.31 -25.16 -17.11
C SER A 8 -18.27 -24.05 -16.85
N TYR A 9 -17.26 -24.34 -16.06
CA TYR A 9 -16.04 -23.52 -15.94
C TYR A 9 -15.15 -23.79 -17.16
N PRO A 10 -14.53 -22.77 -17.78
CA PRO A 10 -13.50 -23.00 -18.78
C PRO A 10 -12.17 -23.34 -18.08
N ALA A 11 -11.85 -24.62 -17.97
CA ALA A 11 -10.55 -25.13 -17.60
C ALA A 11 -9.61 -25.03 -18.82
N VAL A 12 -9.00 -23.87 -19.10
CA VAL A 12 -8.18 -23.67 -20.31
C VAL A 12 -6.81 -23.03 -20.04
N TRP A 13 -6.31 -22.92 -18.82
CA TRP A 13 -5.02 -22.25 -18.61
C TRP A 13 -3.95 -23.03 -17.84
N LEU A 14 -4.16 -24.32 -17.50
CA LEU A 14 -3.15 -25.11 -16.75
C LEU A 14 -2.34 -26.07 -17.62
N GLY A 15 -2.51 -26.07 -18.92
CA GLY A 15 -1.91 -27.08 -19.83
C GLY A 15 -0.67 -26.65 -20.60
N LEU A 16 -0.09 -25.47 -20.43
CA LEU A 16 1.00 -24.95 -21.30
C LEU A 16 2.38 -24.87 -20.67
N LEU A 17 2.63 -25.45 -19.52
CA LEU A 17 3.92 -25.34 -18.81
C LEU A 17 4.80 -26.61 -18.83
N LEU A 18 4.51 -27.61 -19.65
CA LEU A 18 5.30 -28.85 -19.66
C LEU A 18 5.63 -29.31 -21.09
N SER A 19 6.52 -28.63 -21.78
CA SER A 19 7.44 -29.23 -22.78
C SER A 19 8.09 -28.14 -23.66
N ILE A 20 9.13 -27.49 -23.16
CA ILE A 20 10.17 -26.89 -24.02
C ILE A 20 11.51 -27.26 -23.41
N SER A 21 12.00 -28.42 -23.76
CA SER A 21 13.40 -28.83 -23.61
C SER A 21 14.11 -28.62 -24.95
N THR A 22 14.68 -27.43 -25.16
CA THR A 22 15.70 -27.21 -26.19
C THR A 22 16.80 -26.36 -25.55
N GLY A 23 17.99 -27.00 -25.43
CA GLY A 23 19.15 -26.36 -24.86
C GLY A 23 19.62 -25.17 -25.71
N VAL A 24 19.50 -24.00 -25.12
CA VAL A 24 20.25 -22.81 -25.50
C VAL A 24 21.04 -22.43 -24.25
N SER A 25 22.33 -22.75 -24.25
CA SER A 25 23.28 -22.23 -23.27
C SER A 25 23.55 -20.75 -23.60
N ALA A 26 22.67 -19.86 -23.18
CA ALA A 26 22.96 -18.43 -23.11
C ALA A 26 23.52 -18.16 -21.72
N SER A 27 24.75 -17.68 -21.63
CA SER A 27 25.28 -17.08 -20.41
C SER A 27 24.42 -15.86 -20.11
N ALA A 28 23.42 -16.02 -19.24
CA ALA A 28 22.65 -14.89 -18.73
C ALA A 28 23.55 -14.13 -17.75
N ASP A 29 23.55 -12.79 -17.82
CA ASP A 29 24.11 -11.99 -16.74
C ASP A 29 23.42 -12.39 -15.42
N PRO A 30 24.16 -12.48 -14.30
CA PRO A 30 23.58 -12.85 -13.02
C PRO A 30 22.38 -11.94 -12.71
N LEU A 31 21.33 -12.52 -12.15
CA LEU A 31 20.18 -11.75 -11.68
C LEU A 31 20.64 -10.80 -10.59
N GLU A 32 20.26 -9.52 -10.67
CA GLU A 32 20.55 -8.55 -9.61
C GLU A 32 19.90 -9.05 -8.30
N GLU A 33 20.72 -9.20 -7.25
CA GLU A 33 20.25 -9.70 -5.96
C GLU A 33 19.33 -8.69 -5.30
N VAL A 34 18.06 -9.03 -5.15
CA VAL A 34 17.05 -8.16 -4.50
C VAL A 34 17.08 -8.42 -3.00
N VAL A 35 17.44 -7.41 -2.21
CA VAL A 35 17.55 -7.48 -0.75
C VAL A 35 16.33 -6.87 -0.09
N ILE A 36 15.68 -7.59 0.82
CA ILE A 36 14.61 -7.06 1.67
C ILE A 36 15.22 -6.30 2.84
N THR A 37 14.90 -5.02 2.92
CA THR A 37 15.44 -4.09 3.93
C THR A 37 14.46 -3.81 5.07
N ALA A 38 13.17 -4.01 4.84
CA ALA A 38 12.09 -3.79 5.81
C ALA A 38 12.00 -4.85 6.92
N ARG A 39 13.03 -5.68 7.07
CA ARG A 39 13.16 -6.64 8.19
C ARG A 39 14.14 -6.15 9.23
N LEU A 40 14.13 -6.79 10.40
CA LEU A 40 15.09 -6.50 11.48
C LEU A 40 16.55 -6.71 11.03
N ARG A 41 16.76 -7.60 10.07
CA ARG A 41 18.04 -7.80 9.35
C ARG A 41 17.76 -7.81 7.84
N PRO A 42 18.47 -7.01 7.05
CA PRO A 42 18.42 -7.13 5.59
C PRO A 42 18.85 -8.53 5.14
N ALA A 43 18.14 -9.09 4.17
CA ALA A 43 18.45 -10.40 3.61
C ALA A 43 17.97 -10.48 2.15
N PRO A 44 18.60 -11.31 1.29
CA PRO A 44 18.10 -11.57 -0.05
C PRO A 44 16.64 -12.02 -0.04
N LEU A 45 15.86 -11.55 -1.00
CA LEU A 45 14.44 -11.93 -1.14
C LEU A 45 14.27 -13.44 -1.18
N VAL A 46 15.14 -14.13 -1.95
CA VAL A 46 15.10 -15.58 -2.14
C VAL A 46 15.49 -16.36 -0.89
N GLU A 47 16.13 -15.75 0.09
CA GLU A 47 16.51 -16.35 1.38
C GLU A 47 15.65 -15.85 2.55
N THR A 48 14.67 -15.00 2.29
CA THR A 48 13.82 -14.41 3.31
C THR A 48 12.60 -15.29 3.56
N PRO A 49 12.38 -15.83 4.80
CA PRO A 49 11.30 -16.77 5.10
C PRO A 49 9.97 -16.03 5.36
N VAL A 50 9.49 -15.32 4.37
CA VAL A 50 8.20 -14.61 4.37
C VAL A 50 7.75 -14.38 2.94
N SER A 51 6.45 -14.37 2.70
CA SER A 51 5.90 -13.91 1.43
C SER A 51 6.19 -12.43 1.27
N ALA A 52 7.00 -12.08 0.28
CA ALA A 52 7.38 -10.71 -0.01
C ALA A 52 7.43 -10.46 -1.52
N THR A 53 7.16 -9.24 -1.93
CA THR A 53 7.40 -8.77 -3.29
C THR A 53 8.29 -7.54 -3.21
N ALA A 54 9.34 -7.51 -4.00
CA ALA A 54 10.17 -6.34 -4.16
C ALA A 54 10.15 -5.88 -5.62
N LEU A 55 9.74 -4.64 -5.85
CA LEU A 55 9.78 -3.99 -7.15
C LEU A 55 11.05 -3.16 -7.20
N ASP A 56 12.01 -3.62 -7.97
CA ASP A 56 13.30 -2.98 -8.17
C ASP A 56 13.21 -1.74 -9.08
N PRO A 57 14.27 -0.90 -9.16
CA PRO A 57 14.27 0.29 -9.99
C PRO A 57 14.07 0.00 -11.49
N ALA A 58 14.51 -1.17 -11.98
CA ALA A 58 14.36 -1.54 -13.39
C ALA A 58 12.90 -1.85 -13.71
N THR A 59 12.22 -2.59 -12.83
CA THR A 59 10.79 -2.89 -12.92
C THR A 59 9.95 -1.61 -12.87
N LEU A 60 10.23 -0.71 -11.91
CA LEU A 60 9.52 0.57 -11.75
C LEU A 60 9.70 1.48 -12.97
N ARG A 61 10.94 1.65 -13.47
CA ARG A 61 11.21 2.40 -14.70
C ARG A 61 10.60 1.75 -15.93
N GLY A 62 10.68 0.40 -16.01
CA GLY A 62 10.10 -0.38 -17.10
C GLY A 62 8.59 -0.20 -17.21
N ALA A 63 7.88 -0.19 -16.10
CA ALA A 63 6.44 0.03 -16.06
C ALA A 63 6.03 1.49 -16.38
N GLY A 64 6.94 2.47 -16.25
CA GLY A 64 6.66 3.87 -16.63
C GLY A 64 5.62 4.57 -15.78
N VAL A 65 5.65 4.26 -14.49
CA VAL A 65 4.65 4.63 -13.49
C VAL A 65 5.02 5.89 -12.72
N GLN A 66 4.02 6.62 -12.20
CA GLN A 66 4.19 7.87 -11.48
C GLN A 66 3.92 7.71 -9.98
N HIS A 67 2.98 6.85 -9.61
CA HIS A 67 2.54 6.64 -8.24
C HIS A 67 2.43 5.14 -7.92
N LEU A 68 2.53 4.77 -6.64
CA LEU A 68 2.39 3.37 -6.18
C LEU A 68 1.08 2.72 -6.67
N GLN A 69 0.01 3.49 -6.78
CA GLN A 69 -1.28 3.06 -7.35
C GLN A 69 -1.13 2.33 -8.69
N ASP A 70 -0.19 2.78 -9.52
CA ASP A 70 -0.01 2.26 -10.88
C ASP A 70 0.61 0.85 -10.91
N VAL A 71 1.23 0.39 -9.80
CA VAL A 71 1.93 -0.91 -9.70
C VAL A 71 1.29 -1.88 -8.72
N LEU A 72 0.20 -1.51 -8.05
CA LEU A 72 -0.44 -2.38 -7.06
C LEU A 72 -0.82 -3.74 -7.64
N GLY A 73 -1.33 -3.78 -8.86
CA GLY A 73 -1.70 -5.03 -9.54
C GLY A 73 -0.54 -5.96 -9.89
N LEU A 74 0.73 -5.51 -9.75
CA LEU A 74 1.92 -6.38 -9.90
C LEU A 74 2.24 -7.14 -8.61
N VAL A 75 1.59 -6.81 -7.49
CA VAL A 75 1.79 -7.44 -6.18
C VAL A 75 0.61 -8.34 -5.85
N PRO A 76 0.83 -9.64 -5.58
CA PRO A 76 -0.24 -10.56 -5.24
C PRO A 76 -0.99 -10.12 -3.97
N ASN A 77 -2.31 -10.22 -3.98
CA ASN A 77 -3.19 -9.90 -2.84
C ASN A 77 -3.01 -8.48 -2.25
N LEU A 78 -2.51 -7.53 -3.02
CA LEU A 78 -2.47 -6.12 -2.65
C LEU A 78 -3.60 -5.37 -3.35
N ASN A 79 -4.44 -4.71 -2.56
CA ASN A 79 -5.54 -3.88 -3.02
C ASN A 79 -5.56 -2.54 -2.30
N TRP A 80 -6.41 -1.63 -2.77
CA TRP A 80 -6.80 -0.42 -2.06
C TRP A 80 -8.27 -0.12 -2.33
N ALA A 81 -8.94 0.46 -1.35
CA ALA A 81 -10.28 0.97 -1.51
C ALA A 81 -10.18 2.46 -1.86
N SER A 82 -10.71 2.83 -3.00
CA SER A 82 -10.80 4.22 -3.37
C SER A 82 -11.91 4.93 -2.56
N GLY A 83 -11.69 6.09 -2.14
CA GLY A 83 -12.54 7.03 -1.43
C GLY A 83 -11.78 8.34 -1.37
N THR A 84 -10.67 8.39 -2.12
CA THR A 84 -9.72 9.51 -2.20
C THR A 84 -9.16 9.57 -3.61
N SER A 85 -8.48 10.65 -3.97
CA SER A 85 -7.85 10.81 -5.31
C SER A 85 -6.66 9.88 -5.50
N ARG A 86 -5.96 9.54 -4.41
CA ARG A 86 -4.84 8.59 -4.35
C ARG A 86 -5.01 7.67 -3.15
N PRO A 87 -4.40 6.45 -3.14
CA PRO A 87 -4.48 5.53 -2.02
C PRO A 87 -3.93 6.13 -0.73
N ARG A 88 -4.73 6.08 0.34
CA ARG A 88 -4.28 6.31 1.72
C ARG A 88 -4.24 5.02 2.51
N TYR A 89 -5.12 4.08 2.19
CA TYR A 89 -5.33 2.81 2.88
C TYR A 89 -5.14 1.67 1.90
N PHE A 90 -4.53 0.60 2.38
CA PHE A 90 -4.22 -0.59 1.60
C PHE A 90 -4.82 -1.83 2.25
N GLN A 91 -5.12 -2.85 1.45
CA GLN A 91 -5.50 -4.16 1.92
C GLN A 91 -4.48 -5.20 1.44
N LEU A 92 -4.04 -6.06 2.36
CA LEU A 92 -3.19 -7.21 2.07
C LEU A 92 -3.91 -8.48 2.49
N ARG A 93 -4.01 -9.44 1.57
CA ARG A 93 -4.74 -10.71 1.80
C ARG A 93 -6.19 -10.48 2.28
N GLY A 94 -6.84 -9.41 1.79
CA GLY A 94 -8.20 -9.02 2.18
C GLY A 94 -8.32 -8.38 3.57
N ILE A 95 -7.22 -7.95 4.18
CA ILE A 95 -7.20 -7.27 5.48
C ILE A 95 -6.67 -5.85 5.30
N GLY A 96 -7.43 -4.86 5.75
CA GLY A 96 -7.09 -3.44 5.70
C GLY A 96 -8.33 -2.56 5.78
N GLU A 97 -8.11 -1.27 5.92
CA GLU A 97 -9.17 -0.27 5.99
C GLU A 97 -9.73 -0.01 4.59
N THR A 98 -11.04 0.25 4.54
CA THR A 98 -11.76 0.58 3.30
C THR A 98 -12.21 2.03 3.24
N ASP A 99 -12.23 2.72 4.38
CA ASP A 99 -12.69 4.09 4.53
C ASP A 99 -11.82 4.89 5.49
N GLN A 100 -12.06 6.21 5.56
CA GLN A 100 -11.43 7.07 6.55
C GLN A 100 -11.90 6.72 7.96
N TRP A 101 -10.99 6.79 8.92
CA TRP A 101 -11.36 6.67 10.32
C TRP A 101 -12.19 7.85 10.77
N GLN A 102 -13.21 7.56 11.52
CA GLN A 102 -13.97 8.54 12.27
C GLN A 102 -13.68 8.47 13.78
N GLY A 103 -12.79 7.57 14.19
CA GLY A 103 -12.34 7.37 15.57
C GLY A 103 -10.82 7.24 15.63
N ALA A 104 -10.34 6.26 16.38
CA ALA A 104 -8.91 6.02 16.55
C ALA A 104 -8.24 5.65 15.20
N PRO A 105 -7.19 6.36 14.77
CA PRO A 105 -6.36 5.93 13.65
C PRO A 105 -5.67 4.61 14.01
N ASN A 106 -5.97 3.57 13.25
CA ASN A 106 -5.58 2.21 13.60
C ASN A 106 -5.35 1.37 12.34
N PRO A 107 -4.24 1.60 11.60
CA PRO A 107 -3.96 0.94 10.34
C PRO A 107 -3.65 -0.55 10.51
N SER A 108 -4.17 -1.39 9.60
CA SER A 108 -3.87 -2.83 9.53
C SER A 108 -2.63 -3.11 8.68
N VAL A 109 -2.28 -2.20 7.77
CA VAL A 109 -1.12 -2.28 6.88
C VAL A 109 -0.17 -1.14 7.20
N GLY A 110 1.07 -1.48 7.55
CA GLY A 110 2.14 -0.50 7.74
C GLY A 110 2.56 0.13 6.43
N PHE A 111 2.88 1.43 6.45
CA PHE A 111 3.36 2.15 5.28
C PHE A 111 4.54 3.05 5.64
N LEU A 112 5.72 2.68 5.15
CA LEU A 112 6.96 3.40 5.44
C LEU A 112 7.56 4.02 4.17
N ILE A 113 8.19 5.18 4.32
CA ILE A 113 9.08 5.78 3.32
C ILE A 113 10.40 6.13 4.03
N ASP A 114 11.51 5.48 3.66
CA ASP A 114 12.83 5.65 4.31
C ASP A 114 12.78 5.60 5.86
N GLY A 115 11.93 4.73 6.42
CA GLY A 115 11.73 4.58 7.87
C GLY A 115 10.78 5.60 8.50
N MET A 116 10.27 6.56 7.76
CA MET A 116 9.21 7.48 8.19
C MET A 116 7.85 6.79 8.10
N ASP A 117 7.07 6.79 9.19
CA ASP A 117 5.79 6.08 9.29
C ASP A 117 4.64 6.97 8.78
N PHE A 118 4.14 6.65 7.59
CA PHE A 118 2.97 7.24 6.94
C PHE A 118 1.76 6.27 6.93
N SER A 119 1.70 5.33 7.86
CA SER A 119 0.59 4.37 7.96
C SER A 119 -0.74 5.11 8.11
N GLY A 120 -1.70 4.81 7.22
CA GLY A 120 -3.01 5.48 7.16
C GLY A 120 -3.03 6.84 6.47
N VAL A 121 -1.88 7.35 6.02
CA VAL A 121 -1.73 8.56 5.22
C VAL A 121 -0.80 8.33 4.02
N GLY A 122 -0.89 7.15 3.40
CA GLY A 122 0.01 6.61 2.37
C GLY A 122 0.00 7.32 1.01
N MET A 123 -0.69 8.43 0.87
CA MET A 123 -0.80 9.21 -0.37
C MET A 123 0.54 9.71 -0.96
N PRO A 124 1.62 10.02 -0.17
CA PRO A 124 2.89 10.54 -0.73
C PRO A 124 3.75 9.48 -1.43
N ALA A 125 3.17 8.42 -1.92
CA ALA A 125 3.82 7.27 -2.57
C ALA A 125 4.25 7.54 -4.03
N THR A 126 4.96 8.64 -4.30
CA THR A 126 5.50 8.99 -5.63
C THR A 126 6.72 8.14 -5.97
N LEU A 127 6.83 7.66 -7.23
CA LEU A 127 7.78 6.61 -7.63
C LEU A 127 9.04 7.12 -8.38
N LEU A 128 9.12 8.40 -8.74
CA LEU A 128 10.32 8.91 -9.42
C LEU A 128 11.55 8.67 -8.54
N ASP A 129 12.55 7.98 -9.07
CA ASP A 129 13.84 7.78 -8.42
C ASP A 129 13.76 7.03 -7.07
N LEU A 130 12.91 6.00 -6.99
CA LEU A 130 12.96 5.04 -5.90
C LEU A 130 14.05 4.00 -6.10
N GLY A 131 14.61 3.54 -4.99
CA GLY A 131 15.50 2.39 -4.93
C GLY A 131 14.73 1.08 -4.94
N GLN A 132 13.59 1.01 -4.22
CA GLN A 132 12.80 -0.21 -4.12
C GLN A 132 11.43 0.06 -3.51
N VAL A 133 10.43 -0.75 -3.90
CA VAL A 133 9.16 -0.91 -3.18
C VAL A 133 9.10 -2.35 -2.67
N GLU A 134 9.00 -2.52 -1.36
CA GLU A 134 8.87 -3.81 -0.70
C GLU A 134 7.48 -3.98 -0.14
N VAL A 135 6.86 -5.13 -0.37
CA VAL A 135 5.57 -5.48 0.22
C VAL A 135 5.71 -6.82 0.94
N LEU A 136 5.70 -6.78 2.27
CA LEU A 136 5.70 -7.96 3.13
C LEU A 136 4.26 -8.33 3.46
N ARG A 137 3.85 -9.55 3.14
CA ARG A 137 2.49 -10.05 3.35
C ARG A 137 2.42 -10.93 4.60
N GLY A 138 1.30 -10.84 5.31
CA GLY A 138 1.12 -11.47 6.62
C GLY A 138 1.64 -10.62 7.78
N PRO A 139 1.39 -11.02 9.03
CA PRO A 139 1.65 -10.18 10.21
C PRO A 139 3.13 -9.85 10.37
N GLN A 140 3.43 -8.56 10.55
CA GLN A 140 4.77 -8.02 10.82
C GLN A 140 4.84 -7.44 12.25
N GLY A 141 4.12 -8.06 13.19
CA GLY A 141 4.00 -7.58 14.56
C GLY A 141 5.34 -7.46 15.32
N THR A 142 6.34 -8.28 15.00
CA THR A 142 7.69 -8.19 15.61
C THR A 142 8.43 -6.93 15.14
N ILE A 143 8.18 -6.46 13.91
CA ILE A 143 8.89 -5.32 13.31
C ILE A 143 8.22 -3.99 13.66
N LEU A 144 6.93 -3.84 13.33
CA LEU A 144 6.17 -2.58 13.45
C LEU A 144 5.10 -2.57 14.54
N GLY A 145 4.84 -3.73 15.18
CA GLY A 145 3.83 -3.80 16.23
C GLY A 145 2.40 -3.70 15.69
N ALA A 146 1.58 -2.89 16.35
CA ALA A 146 0.14 -2.81 16.10
C ALA A 146 -0.24 -2.34 14.68
N ASN A 147 0.63 -1.61 13.99
CA ASN A 147 0.32 -1.02 12.67
C ASN A 147 0.59 -1.99 11.49
N ALA A 148 0.88 -3.26 11.74
CA ALA A 148 1.24 -4.22 10.68
C ALA A 148 0.58 -5.58 10.90
N LEU A 149 -0.71 -5.58 11.18
CA LEU A 149 -1.52 -6.80 11.32
C LEU A 149 -1.52 -7.64 10.05
N ALA A 150 -1.72 -7.00 8.90
CA ALA A 150 -1.85 -7.65 7.59
C ALA A 150 -0.54 -7.69 6.81
N GLY A 151 0.38 -6.78 7.10
CA GLY A 151 1.64 -6.65 6.38
C GLY A 151 2.23 -5.24 6.40
N LEU A 152 3.23 -5.04 5.55
CA LEU A 152 3.99 -3.80 5.46
C LEU A 152 4.27 -3.46 4.01
N ILE A 153 4.10 -2.20 3.65
CA ILE A 153 4.59 -1.58 2.41
C ILE A 153 5.72 -0.64 2.80
N ASN A 154 6.92 -0.84 2.25
CA ASN A 154 8.10 -0.04 2.51
C ASN A 154 8.66 0.52 1.20
N LEU A 155 8.74 1.83 1.09
CA LEU A 155 9.38 2.52 -0.02
C LEU A 155 10.76 3.00 0.42
N SER A 156 11.79 2.59 -0.31
CA SER A 156 13.15 3.09 -0.12
C SER A 156 13.53 4.00 -1.29
N THR A 157 13.95 5.22 -1.01
CA THR A 157 14.46 6.12 -2.05
C THR A 157 15.84 5.64 -2.52
N ALA A 158 16.21 6.01 -3.75
CA ALA A 158 17.51 5.61 -4.29
C ALA A 158 18.66 6.16 -3.42
N ALA A 159 19.60 5.27 -3.08
CA ALA A 159 20.74 5.64 -2.26
C ALA A 159 21.60 6.71 -2.95
N PRO A 160 22.14 7.69 -2.20
CA PRO A 160 23.14 8.61 -2.70
C PRO A 160 24.40 7.87 -3.18
N GLN A 161 24.99 8.36 -4.27
CA GLN A 161 26.25 7.84 -4.82
C GLN A 161 27.23 9.00 -5.06
N PRO A 162 28.53 8.80 -4.88
CA PRO A 162 29.53 9.88 -5.04
C PRO A 162 29.73 10.32 -6.50
N GLU A 163 29.31 9.51 -7.47
CA GLU A 163 29.39 9.85 -8.88
C GLU A 163 28.40 10.96 -9.23
N PRO A 164 28.81 11.97 -10.01
CA PRO A 164 27.91 13.02 -10.46
C PRO A 164 26.73 12.45 -11.25
N LEU A 165 25.52 12.87 -10.89
CA LEU A 165 24.27 12.50 -11.56
C LEU A 165 23.44 13.74 -11.81
N LEU A 166 22.97 13.91 -13.02
CA LEU A 166 21.91 14.84 -13.38
C LEU A 166 20.98 14.14 -14.38
N ARG A 167 19.73 13.91 -13.99
CA ARG A 167 18.71 13.30 -14.85
C ARG A 167 17.48 14.21 -14.90
N LEU A 168 17.05 14.52 -16.13
CA LEU A 168 15.81 15.24 -16.42
C LEU A 168 14.82 14.26 -17.04
N GLU A 169 13.59 14.27 -16.58
CA GLU A 169 12.49 13.46 -17.12
C GLU A 169 11.29 14.35 -17.40
N SER A 170 10.70 14.23 -18.58
CA SER A 170 9.51 14.95 -19.00
C SER A 170 8.48 13.99 -19.56
N THR A 171 7.23 14.13 -19.12
CA THR A 171 6.09 13.34 -19.61
C THR A 171 4.99 14.29 -20.09
N VAL A 172 4.38 13.93 -21.22
CA VAL A 172 3.16 14.57 -21.73
C VAL A 172 2.18 13.49 -22.17
N GLY A 173 0.88 13.74 -22.00
CA GLY A 173 -0.15 12.76 -22.34
C GLY A 173 -1.55 13.33 -22.43
N GLU A 174 -2.53 12.46 -22.64
CA GLU A 174 -3.95 12.82 -22.64
C GLU A 174 -4.40 13.41 -21.31
N ALA A 175 -5.59 14.01 -21.26
CA ALA A 175 -6.13 14.74 -20.11
C ALA A 175 -5.16 15.84 -19.61
N SER A 176 -4.54 16.58 -20.53
CA SER A 176 -3.55 17.64 -20.25
C SER A 176 -2.42 17.16 -19.33
N THR A 177 -2.11 15.85 -19.33
CA THR A 177 -1.07 15.29 -18.48
C THR A 177 0.29 15.88 -18.82
N ALA A 178 0.95 16.46 -17.82
CA ALA A 178 2.31 16.99 -17.93
C ALA A 178 3.08 16.70 -16.62
N ALA A 179 4.28 16.13 -16.75
CA ALA A 179 5.18 15.96 -15.62
C ALA A 179 6.61 16.39 -16.00
N LEU A 180 7.29 16.98 -15.01
CA LEU A 180 8.70 17.34 -15.12
C LEU A 180 9.40 16.89 -13.83
N GLY A 181 10.45 16.08 -13.98
CA GLY A 181 11.25 15.56 -12.88
C GLY A 181 12.73 15.85 -13.09
N LEU A 182 13.41 16.25 -12.02
CA LEU A 182 14.85 16.45 -11.95
C LEU A 182 15.42 15.59 -10.84
N VAL A 183 16.46 14.81 -11.14
CA VAL A 183 17.27 14.07 -10.18
C VAL A 183 18.70 14.55 -10.28
N ALA A 184 19.29 14.97 -9.16
CA ALA A 184 20.68 15.38 -9.06
C ALA A 184 21.37 14.65 -7.92
N GLY A 185 22.66 14.39 -8.03
CA GLY A 185 23.43 13.74 -6.99
C GLY A 185 24.93 13.82 -7.23
N GLY A 186 25.68 13.42 -6.24
CA GLY A 186 27.14 13.40 -6.32
C GLY A 186 27.81 13.39 -4.94
N ARG A 187 29.12 13.60 -4.94
CA ARG A 187 29.94 13.60 -3.74
C ARG A 187 29.55 14.74 -2.79
N LEU A 188 29.46 14.44 -1.52
CA LEU A 188 29.28 15.44 -0.47
C LEU A 188 30.60 16.13 -0.19
N ALA A 189 30.65 17.45 -0.39
CA ALA A 189 31.88 18.23 -0.18
C ALA A 189 32.16 18.53 1.32
N GLY A 190 33.41 18.69 1.69
CA GLY A 190 33.85 19.13 3.02
C GLY A 190 34.18 17.98 3.99
N ARG A 191 34.38 18.33 5.27
CA ARG A 191 34.85 17.40 6.32
C ARG A 191 33.88 16.26 6.65
N TRP A 192 32.61 16.41 6.27
CA TRP A 192 31.58 15.42 6.52
C TRP A 192 31.49 14.37 5.40
N GLY A 193 32.07 14.65 4.22
CA GLY A 193 31.95 13.79 3.05
C GLY A 193 32.90 12.59 3.06
N GLY A 194 34.12 12.76 3.59
CA GLY A 194 35.15 11.75 3.42
C GLY A 194 35.35 11.37 1.93
N GLU A 195 35.80 10.17 1.66
CA GLU A 195 35.88 9.63 0.29
C GLU A 195 34.52 9.09 -0.20
N GLU A 196 33.62 8.70 0.70
CA GLU A 196 32.35 7.98 0.40
C GLU A 196 31.09 8.83 0.63
N GLY A 197 31.21 10.06 1.15
CA GLY A 197 30.05 10.92 1.39
C GLY A 197 29.36 11.32 0.09
N ALA A 198 28.03 11.15 0.04
CA ALA A 198 27.22 11.41 -1.14
C ALA A 198 25.87 12.05 -0.78
N TRP A 199 25.29 12.76 -1.75
CA TRP A 199 23.96 13.34 -1.66
C TRP A 199 23.15 13.04 -2.91
N ARG A 200 21.82 13.08 -2.77
CA ARG A 200 20.85 12.91 -3.85
C ARG A 200 19.63 13.79 -3.61
N ALA A 201 19.16 14.46 -4.67
CA ALA A 201 18.02 15.34 -4.64
C ALA A 201 17.05 14.99 -5.78
N VAL A 202 15.77 15.06 -5.51
CA VAL A 202 14.68 14.83 -6.48
C VAL A 202 13.67 15.95 -6.38
N VAL A 203 13.32 16.55 -7.51
CA VAL A 203 12.22 17.51 -7.63
C VAL A 203 11.32 17.03 -8.76
N GLN A 204 10.01 16.98 -8.52
CA GLN A 204 9.04 16.60 -9.53
C GLN A 204 7.76 17.44 -9.40
N ARG A 205 7.14 17.77 -10.51
CA ARG A 205 5.74 18.20 -10.58
C ARG A 205 5.01 17.34 -11.61
N HIS A 206 3.84 16.86 -11.23
CA HIS A 206 2.92 16.12 -12.10
C HIS A 206 1.56 16.82 -12.09
N ARG A 207 0.97 17.02 -13.26
CA ARG A 207 -0.38 17.59 -13.43
C ARG A 207 -1.18 16.76 -14.43
N SER A 208 -2.49 16.71 -14.23
CA SER A 208 -3.47 16.17 -15.18
C SER A 208 -4.83 16.76 -14.86
N ASP A 209 -5.64 17.01 -15.88
CA ASP A 209 -7.04 17.45 -15.69
C ASP A 209 -7.93 16.28 -15.22
N GLY A 210 -7.41 15.03 -15.26
CA GLY A 210 -8.17 13.84 -14.95
C GLY A 210 -9.03 13.38 -16.13
N SER A 211 -9.89 12.39 -15.85
CA SER A 211 -10.67 11.72 -16.90
C SER A 211 -12.18 12.00 -16.82
N ARG A 212 -12.59 12.97 -16.01
CA ARG A 212 -14.01 13.30 -15.78
C ARG A 212 -14.33 14.69 -16.28
N ARG A 213 -15.59 14.84 -16.70
CA ARG A 213 -16.11 16.12 -17.13
C ARG A 213 -17.28 16.51 -16.20
N ASN A 214 -17.19 17.65 -15.59
CA ASN A 214 -18.31 18.22 -14.83
C ASN A 214 -19.21 19.04 -15.76
N ALA A 215 -20.43 18.55 -15.98
CA ALA A 215 -21.37 19.16 -16.91
C ALA A 215 -22.04 20.41 -16.32
N THR A 216 -22.24 20.49 -14.99
CA THR A 216 -22.86 21.64 -14.31
C THR A 216 -21.94 22.86 -14.39
N LEU A 217 -20.66 22.68 -14.13
CA LEU A 217 -19.68 23.77 -14.14
C LEU A 217 -19.03 24.00 -15.51
N GLY A 218 -19.21 23.08 -16.49
CA GLY A 218 -18.55 23.14 -17.79
C GLY A 218 -17.03 22.99 -17.67
N ARG A 219 -16.53 22.19 -16.72
CA ARG A 219 -15.10 22.00 -16.40
C ARG A 219 -14.68 20.54 -16.63
N ASP A 220 -13.42 20.34 -17.02
CA ASP A 220 -12.81 19.01 -17.25
C ASP A 220 -11.72 18.71 -16.20
N ASP A 221 -11.49 19.56 -15.19
CA ASP A 221 -10.41 19.48 -14.21
C ASP A 221 -10.87 19.30 -12.77
N THR A 222 -12.18 19.09 -12.52
CA THR A 222 -12.76 18.94 -11.16
C THR A 222 -12.27 17.67 -10.44
N ASN A 223 -11.74 16.67 -11.20
CA ASN A 223 -11.09 15.48 -10.67
C ASN A 223 -9.62 15.40 -11.11
N GLY A 224 -8.98 16.55 -11.28
CA GLY A 224 -7.60 16.68 -11.75
C GLY A 224 -6.57 16.41 -10.66
N LEU A 225 -5.31 16.33 -11.07
CA LEU A 225 -4.14 16.12 -10.21
C LEU A 225 -3.17 17.30 -10.34
N ASP A 226 -2.64 17.81 -9.22
CA ASP A 226 -1.47 18.70 -9.16
C ASP A 226 -0.58 18.25 -7.99
N GLU A 227 0.48 17.54 -8.31
CA GLU A 227 1.34 16.87 -7.34
C GLU A 227 2.77 17.37 -7.46
N ARG A 228 3.40 17.68 -6.32
CA ARG A 228 4.76 18.20 -6.22
C ARG A 228 5.55 17.37 -5.23
N THR A 229 6.74 16.97 -5.59
CA THR A 229 7.65 16.17 -4.77
C THR A 229 9.01 16.83 -4.67
N LEU A 230 9.54 16.95 -3.45
CA LEU A 230 10.92 17.26 -3.15
C LEU A 230 11.45 16.18 -2.20
N ARG A 231 12.58 15.56 -2.55
CA ARG A 231 13.29 14.61 -1.68
C ARG A 231 14.76 14.94 -1.66
N LEU A 232 15.37 14.87 -0.48
CA LEU A 232 16.81 15.02 -0.29
C LEU A 232 17.30 13.86 0.56
N ARG A 233 18.39 13.22 0.16
CA ARG A 233 19.06 12.19 0.94
C ARG A 233 20.55 12.41 0.94
N ALA A 234 21.20 12.21 2.08
CA ALA A 234 22.65 12.30 2.23
C ALA A 234 23.12 11.12 3.07
N ALA A 235 24.19 10.47 2.61
CA ALA A 235 24.87 9.40 3.34
C ALA A 235 26.34 9.78 3.52
N PHE A 236 26.89 9.60 4.73
CA PHE A 236 28.27 9.96 5.06
C PHE A 236 28.77 9.23 6.30
N ALA A 237 30.07 9.24 6.51
CA ALA A 237 30.73 8.69 7.69
C ALA A 237 31.14 9.81 8.66
N PRO A 238 30.34 10.11 9.72
CA PRO A 238 30.66 11.20 10.66
C PRO A 238 31.91 10.92 11.51
N ALA A 239 32.27 9.66 11.71
CA ALA A 239 33.45 9.20 12.41
C ALA A 239 33.82 7.78 11.96
N ALA A 240 35.00 7.29 12.34
CA ALA A 240 35.39 5.90 12.05
C ALA A 240 34.36 4.90 12.59
N ARG A 241 33.99 3.93 11.76
CA ARG A 241 32.97 2.90 12.04
C ARG A 241 31.55 3.43 12.22
N TRP A 242 31.27 4.69 11.94
CA TRP A 242 29.95 5.26 11.95
C TRP A 242 29.50 5.57 10.53
N THR A 243 28.26 5.22 10.22
CA THR A 243 27.56 5.69 9.04
C THR A 243 26.33 6.48 9.46
N ALA A 244 26.03 7.53 8.71
CA ALA A 244 24.86 8.36 8.86
C ALA A 244 24.10 8.43 7.53
N ASP A 245 22.79 8.23 7.55
CA ASP A 245 21.91 8.42 6.41
C ASP A 245 20.78 9.37 6.85
N VAL A 246 20.63 10.48 6.15
CA VAL A 246 19.59 11.48 6.41
C VAL A 246 18.69 11.54 5.18
N SER A 247 17.41 11.30 5.35
CA SER A 247 16.41 11.42 4.29
C SER A 247 15.35 12.44 4.67
N THR A 248 14.99 13.32 3.72
CA THR A 248 13.89 14.27 3.87
C THR A 248 12.90 14.13 2.73
N LEU A 249 11.62 14.34 3.05
CA LEU A 249 10.50 14.26 2.12
C LEU A 249 9.60 15.49 2.28
N TRP A 250 9.23 16.09 1.16
CA TRP A 250 8.14 17.05 1.05
C TRP A 250 7.33 16.69 -0.20
N VAL A 251 6.07 16.32 0.00
CA VAL A 251 5.13 15.98 -1.09
C VAL A 251 3.84 16.73 -0.86
N GLU A 252 3.44 17.54 -1.81
CA GLU A 252 2.15 18.18 -1.87
C GLU A 252 1.35 17.58 -3.03
N GLN A 253 0.17 17.08 -2.71
CA GLN A 253 -0.83 16.60 -3.65
C GLN A 253 -2.07 17.46 -3.45
N ASP A 254 -2.40 18.28 -4.44
CA ASP A 254 -3.54 19.20 -4.44
C ASP A 254 -4.49 18.79 -5.55
N ASN A 255 -5.23 17.71 -5.28
CA ASN A 255 -6.07 17.04 -6.25
C ASN A 255 -7.52 17.45 -6.10
N GLY A 256 -8.26 17.49 -7.22
CA GLY A 256 -9.70 17.55 -7.20
C GLY A 256 -10.33 16.23 -6.77
N PHE A 257 -11.55 16.24 -6.29
CA PHE A 257 -12.30 15.04 -5.95
C PHE A 257 -13.76 15.16 -6.40
N ASP A 258 -14.02 14.77 -7.65
CA ASP A 258 -15.34 14.73 -8.28
C ASP A 258 -15.49 13.35 -8.95
N ALA A 259 -15.50 12.30 -8.10
CA ALA A 259 -15.25 10.93 -8.49
C ALA A 259 -16.53 10.13 -8.79
N PHE A 260 -17.69 10.60 -8.34
CA PHE A 260 -18.98 9.91 -8.48
C PHE A 260 -19.94 10.68 -9.38
N ALA A 261 -20.79 9.94 -10.06
CA ALA A 261 -21.89 10.45 -10.86
C ALA A 261 -23.15 9.63 -10.57
N LEU A 262 -24.31 10.28 -10.49
CA LEU A 262 -25.60 9.61 -10.20
C LEU A 262 -25.94 8.50 -11.21
N ASP A 263 -25.50 8.63 -12.46
CA ASP A 263 -25.72 7.64 -13.53
C ASP A 263 -24.53 6.67 -13.71
N ASN A 264 -23.53 6.72 -12.83
CA ASN A 264 -22.28 5.95 -12.93
C ASN A 264 -21.49 6.21 -14.22
N SER A 265 -21.69 7.34 -14.88
CA SER A 265 -20.90 7.76 -16.04
C SER A 265 -19.61 8.48 -15.62
N ARG A 266 -18.82 8.95 -16.59
CA ARG A 266 -17.68 9.84 -16.35
C ARG A 266 -18.06 11.32 -16.44
N VAL A 267 -19.34 11.62 -16.59
CA VAL A 267 -19.87 12.98 -16.61
C VAL A 267 -20.49 13.26 -15.25
N THR A 268 -19.78 14.01 -14.42
CA THR A 268 -20.26 14.43 -13.10
C THR A 268 -21.18 15.66 -13.22
N ARG A 269 -21.97 15.91 -12.18
CA ARG A 269 -22.93 17.01 -12.12
C ARG A 269 -22.85 17.83 -10.83
N SER A 270 -21.86 17.54 -9.98
CA SER A 270 -21.62 18.27 -8.76
C SER A 270 -21.49 19.77 -9.02
N ASP A 271 -22.19 20.61 -8.27
CA ASP A 271 -22.03 22.05 -8.30
C ASP A 271 -20.97 22.54 -7.29
N GLN A 272 -20.59 21.68 -6.33
CA GLN A 272 -19.59 21.93 -5.30
C GLN A 272 -18.51 20.81 -5.28
N PRO A 273 -17.79 20.57 -6.40
CA PRO A 273 -16.84 19.47 -6.50
C PRO A 273 -15.81 19.53 -5.37
N GLY A 274 -15.48 18.38 -4.83
CA GLY A 274 -14.62 18.24 -3.69
C GLY A 274 -13.16 18.50 -3.96
N ARG A 275 -12.36 18.34 -2.91
CA ARG A 275 -10.90 18.50 -2.95
C ARG A 275 -10.25 17.41 -2.11
N ASP A 276 -9.15 16.87 -2.59
CA ASP A 276 -8.34 15.88 -1.88
C ASP A 276 -6.88 16.34 -1.86
N ARG A 277 -6.57 17.23 -0.90
CA ARG A 277 -5.21 17.75 -0.73
C ARG A 277 -4.52 17.06 0.44
N GLN A 278 -3.26 16.70 0.25
CA GLN A 278 -2.38 16.24 1.32
C GLN A 278 -0.99 16.88 1.15
N LEU A 279 -0.53 17.59 2.19
CA LEU A 279 0.84 18.05 2.32
C LEU A 279 1.56 17.13 3.31
N SER A 280 2.49 16.32 2.81
CA SER A 280 3.28 15.37 3.59
C SER A 280 4.71 15.83 3.71
N ARG A 281 5.25 15.81 4.93
CA ARG A 281 6.63 16.18 5.26
C ARG A 281 7.24 15.08 6.09
N GLY A 282 8.52 14.81 5.88
CA GLY A 282 9.21 13.79 6.64
C GLY A 282 10.71 14.06 6.80
N LEU A 283 11.26 13.56 7.89
CA LEU A 283 12.67 13.52 8.19
C LEU A 283 13.01 12.19 8.84
N SER A 284 14.03 11.52 8.34
CA SER A 284 14.62 10.32 8.94
C SER A 284 16.12 10.48 9.10
N LEU A 285 16.64 10.11 10.27
CA LEU A 285 18.06 10.02 10.57
C LEU A 285 18.37 8.59 11.01
N THR A 286 19.15 7.88 10.22
CA THR A 286 19.73 6.59 10.58
C THR A 286 21.19 6.78 10.95
N LEU A 287 21.58 6.35 12.15
CA LEU A 287 22.96 6.25 12.59
C LEU A 287 23.29 4.79 12.85
N GLU A 288 24.34 4.28 12.22
CA GLU A 288 24.80 2.91 12.46
C GLU A 288 26.29 2.93 12.82
N ARG A 289 26.63 2.17 13.86
CA ARG A 289 28.00 1.91 14.27
C ARG A 289 28.30 0.44 14.13
N GLU A 290 29.34 0.14 13.38
CA GLU A 290 29.84 -1.21 13.17
C GLU A 290 31.06 -1.49 14.05
N ASP A 291 30.90 -2.43 14.99
CA ASP A 291 31.94 -2.97 15.84
C ASP A 291 31.65 -4.47 16.09
N ALA A 292 32.17 -5.06 17.17
CA ALA A 292 31.77 -6.40 17.64
C ALA A 292 30.24 -6.54 17.83
N LEU A 293 29.59 -5.46 18.19
CA LEU A 293 28.13 -5.27 18.13
C LEU A 293 27.82 -4.14 17.16
N ILE A 294 26.78 -4.34 16.35
CA ILE A 294 26.26 -3.30 15.48
C ILE A 294 25.12 -2.61 16.21
N VAL A 295 25.28 -1.30 16.38
CA VAL A 295 24.28 -0.42 17.00
C VAL A 295 23.66 0.41 15.90
N ARG A 296 22.34 0.33 15.73
CA ARG A 296 21.58 1.14 14.77
C ARG A 296 20.52 1.95 15.51
N SER A 297 20.47 3.24 15.23
CA SER A 297 19.47 4.17 15.74
C SER A 297 18.75 4.80 14.56
N VAL A 298 17.42 4.73 14.55
CA VAL A 298 16.57 5.38 13.54
C VAL A 298 15.64 6.34 14.27
N THR A 299 15.79 7.63 14.00
CA THR A 299 14.88 8.68 14.47
C THR A 299 14.09 9.18 13.27
N ALA A 300 12.77 9.16 13.33
CA ALA A 300 11.93 9.58 12.22
C ALA A 300 10.76 10.46 12.67
N VAL A 301 10.41 11.40 11.80
CA VAL A 301 9.23 12.26 11.91
C VAL A 301 8.50 12.20 10.58
N ALA A 302 7.21 11.93 10.61
CA ALA A 302 6.29 12.05 9.49
C ALA A 302 5.14 12.98 9.90
N ASP A 303 4.75 13.87 9.01
CA ASP A 303 3.72 14.88 9.23
C ASP A 303 2.87 15.00 7.97
N ALA A 304 1.54 15.05 8.11
CA ALA A 304 0.61 15.20 7.00
C ALA A 304 -0.54 16.15 7.37
N ASP A 305 -0.69 17.22 6.59
CA ASP A 305 -1.86 18.11 6.63
C ASP A 305 -2.80 17.71 5.49
N ILE A 306 -4.03 17.34 5.81
CA ILE A 306 -5.01 16.79 4.88
C ILE A 306 -6.24 17.68 4.84
N VAL A 307 -6.70 17.98 3.63
CA VAL A 307 -8.02 18.55 3.34
C VAL A 307 -8.72 17.55 2.44
N TYR A 308 -9.77 16.93 2.95
CA TYR A 308 -10.61 16.04 2.17
C TYR A 308 -12.04 16.58 2.21
N ALA A 309 -12.55 16.96 1.06
CA ALA A 309 -13.90 17.47 0.90
C ALA A 309 -14.58 16.80 -0.28
N PHE A 310 -15.87 16.60 -0.19
CA PHE A 310 -16.68 16.07 -1.26
C PHE A 310 -18.09 16.64 -1.24
N ASP A 311 -18.68 16.71 -2.41
CA ASP A 311 -20.10 16.90 -2.61
C ASP A 311 -20.81 15.56 -2.33
N GLY A 312 -21.72 15.53 -1.37
CA GLY A 312 -22.37 14.30 -0.94
C GLY A 312 -23.60 13.93 -1.77
N ASP A 313 -24.26 14.92 -2.40
CA ASP A 313 -25.40 14.66 -3.28
C ASP A 313 -25.01 14.39 -4.74
N TRP A 314 -23.77 14.73 -5.14
CA TRP A 314 -23.20 14.56 -6.50
C TRP A 314 -24.01 15.25 -7.61
N GLY A 315 -24.80 16.25 -7.22
CA GLY A 315 -25.78 16.91 -8.06
C GLY A 315 -25.71 18.45 -8.01
N ALA A 316 -26.83 19.06 -8.28
CA ALA A 316 -27.04 20.50 -8.20
C ALA A 316 -28.52 20.82 -7.87
N ASP A 317 -29.17 19.97 -7.10
CA ASP A 317 -30.54 20.18 -6.64
C ASP A 317 -30.53 21.05 -5.38
N PRO A 318 -31.04 22.30 -5.43
CA PRO A 318 -31.08 23.18 -4.25
C PRO A 318 -31.92 22.64 -3.06
N GLY A 319 -32.79 21.64 -3.32
CA GLY A 319 -33.57 20.97 -2.29
C GLY A 319 -32.82 19.84 -1.56
N TYR A 320 -31.69 19.41 -2.11
CA TYR A 320 -30.83 18.38 -1.56
C TYR A 320 -29.37 18.74 -1.82
N ASP A 321 -28.83 19.68 -1.05
CA ASP A 321 -27.46 20.19 -1.15
C ASP A 321 -26.70 19.79 0.11
N PHE A 322 -25.79 18.80 -0.02
CA PHE A 322 -25.01 18.25 1.08
C PHE A 322 -23.53 18.19 0.75
N THR A 323 -22.72 18.86 1.56
CA THR A 323 -21.26 18.80 1.46
C THR A 323 -20.61 18.36 2.75
N SER A 324 -19.46 17.69 2.63
CA SER A 324 -18.66 17.24 3.77
C SER A 324 -17.20 17.66 3.60
N ARG A 325 -16.58 18.12 4.70
CA ARG A 325 -15.19 18.52 4.75
C ARG A 325 -14.50 17.97 5.99
N PHE A 326 -13.34 17.37 5.80
CA PHE A 326 -12.44 16.91 6.85
C PHE A 326 -11.10 17.65 6.74
N LEU A 327 -10.72 18.36 7.80
CA LEU A 327 -9.38 18.89 7.98
C LEU A 327 -8.66 18.00 8.99
N ARG A 328 -7.57 17.34 8.57
CA ARG A 328 -6.82 16.41 9.42
C ARG A 328 -5.35 16.80 9.47
N GLY A 329 -4.82 16.96 10.67
CA GLY A 329 -3.40 17.01 10.92
C GLY A 329 -2.94 15.68 11.53
N HIS A 330 -1.99 14.98 10.90
CA HIS A 330 -1.44 13.72 11.37
C HIS A 330 0.06 13.85 11.54
N ARG A 331 0.60 13.49 12.70
CA ARG A 331 2.03 13.53 12.98
C ARG A 331 2.48 12.28 13.73
N THR A 332 3.52 11.64 13.21
CA THR A 332 4.21 10.52 13.87
C THR A 332 5.66 10.90 14.17
N VAL A 333 6.09 10.66 15.41
CA VAL A 333 7.50 10.76 15.83
C VAL A 333 7.90 9.40 16.36
N SER A 334 9.01 8.84 15.88
CA SER A 334 9.47 7.52 16.32
C SER A 334 10.98 7.48 16.53
N GLN A 335 11.38 6.61 17.47
CA GLN A 335 12.77 6.25 17.76
C GLN A 335 12.87 4.73 17.84
N ASP A 336 13.75 4.15 17.03
CA ASP A 336 14.07 2.72 17.06
C ASP A 336 15.57 2.55 17.33
N LEU A 337 15.90 1.86 18.40
CA LEU A 337 17.27 1.53 18.79
C LEU A 337 17.47 0.01 18.71
N ARG A 338 18.37 -0.43 17.84
CA ARG A 338 18.67 -1.84 17.60
C ARG A 338 20.10 -2.17 17.95
N LEU A 339 20.27 -3.33 18.54
CA LEU A 339 21.54 -4.02 18.75
C LEU A 339 21.51 -5.33 17.98
N ARG A 340 22.53 -5.61 17.21
CA ARG A 340 22.68 -6.92 16.54
C ARG A 340 24.11 -7.43 16.62
N SER A 341 24.30 -8.73 16.59
CA SER A 341 25.61 -9.32 16.51
C SER A 341 26.24 -9.06 15.14
N ALA A 342 27.55 -8.76 15.13
CA ALA A 342 28.33 -8.65 13.89
C ALA A 342 28.81 -10.01 13.35
N GLY A 343 28.69 -11.10 14.11
CA GLY A 343 29.19 -12.43 13.78
C GLY A 343 28.11 -13.49 13.55
N ILE A 344 28.54 -14.75 13.73
CA ILE A 344 27.74 -15.96 13.47
C ILE A 344 26.53 -16.10 14.41
N SER A 345 26.52 -15.46 15.57
CA SER A 345 25.36 -15.50 16.48
C SER A 345 24.29 -14.54 15.98
N ASP A 346 23.25 -15.11 15.38
CA ASP A 346 22.19 -14.35 14.71
C ASP A 346 21.11 -13.90 15.68
N TRP A 347 21.33 -12.78 16.37
CA TRP A 347 20.30 -12.17 17.20
C TRP A 347 20.18 -10.66 16.95
N VAL A 348 18.99 -10.15 17.18
CA VAL A 348 18.66 -8.73 17.19
C VAL A 348 17.85 -8.48 18.46
N ALA A 349 18.12 -7.39 19.16
CA ALA A 349 17.30 -6.86 20.24
C ALA A 349 17.08 -5.37 20.01
N GLY A 350 15.93 -4.84 20.38
CA GLY A 350 15.64 -3.43 20.18
C GLY A 350 14.62 -2.86 21.15
N LEU A 351 14.64 -1.54 21.22
CA LEU A 351 13.66 -0.71 21.92
C LEU A 351 13.05 0.26 20.92
N TYR A 352 11.74 0.40 20.98
CA TYR A 352 10.99 1.30 20.13
C TYR A 352 10.11 2.23 20.95
N ALA A 353 10.07 3.49 20.58
CA ALA A 353 9.17 4.48 21.14
C ALA A 353 8.53 5.27 20.01
N SER A 354 7.23 5.54 20.08
CA SER A 354 6.55 6.43 19.15
C SER A 354 5.47 7.25 19.82
N GLN A 355 5.17 8.39 19.20
CA GLN A 355 4.00 9.20 19.48
C GLN A 355 3.30 9.52 18.16
N VAL A 356 2.00 9.29 18.13
CA VAL A 356 1.09 9.71 17.05
C VAL A 356 0.19 10.78 17.62
N ASP A 357 0.14 11.93 16.98
CA ASP A 357 -0.83 13.00 17.25
C ASP A 357 -1.72 13.17 16.01
N GLU A 358 -3.04 13.21 16.20
CA GLU A 358 -3.98 13.49 15.14
C GLU A 358 -5.05 14.47 15.62
N ARG A 359 -5.30 15.49 14.82
CA ARG A 359 -6.40 16.43 14.99
C ARG A 359 -7.33 16.32 13.79
N ASN A 360 -8.61 16.18 14.05
CA ASN A 360 -9.65 16.22 13.03
C ASN A 360 -10.61 17.38 13.29
N ASP A 361 -11.02 18.02 12.19
CA ASP A 361 -12.11 19.00 12.14
C ASP A 361 -13.02 18.56 10.99
N GLN A 362 -14.18 18.00 11.34
CA GLN A 362 -15.21 17.57 10.41
C GLN A 362 -16.34 18.59 10.40
N LEU A 363 -16.74 19.01 9.21
CA LEU A 363 -17.87 19.91 8.99
C LEU A 363 -18.73 19.34 7.86
N ASP A 364 -19.98 19.07 8.18
CA ASP A 364 -21.01 18.67 7.23
C ASP A 364 -22.04 19.81 7.12
N LEU A 365 -22.36 20.23 5.90
CA LEU A 365 -23.34 21.27 5.60
C LEU A 365 -24.52 20.66 4.85
N TYR A 366 -25.74 21.17 5.16
CA TYR A 366 -26.95 20.88 4.40
C TYR A 366 -27.65 22.17 4.07
N GLY A 367 -27.91 22.43 2.79
CA GLY A 367 -28.48 23.71 2.33
C GLY A 367 -27.63 24.93 2.73
N GLY A 368 -26.33 24.77 2.87
CA GLY A 368 -25.39 25.80 3.33
C GLY A 368 -25.36 26.05 4.84
N GLU A 369 -26.24 25.40 5.63
CA GLU A 369 -26.25 25.48 7.09
C GLU A 369 -25.45 24.31 7.71
N VAL A 370 -24.94 24.53 8.93
CA VAL A 370 -24.19 23.50 9.66
C VAL A 370 -25.12 22.37 10.08
N TYR A 371 -24.95 21.19 9.46
CA TYR A 371 -25.65 19.96 9.83
C TYR A 371 -24.90 19.21 10.96
N ARG A 372 -23.58 19.14 10.88
CA ARG A 372 -22.72 18.54 11.90
C ARG A 372 -21.33 19.17 11.89
N GLU A 373 -20.82 19.46 13.09
CA GLU A 373 -19.42 19.86 13.30
C GLU A 373 -18.81 19.02 14.43
N LEU A 374 -17.63 18.47 14.21
CA LEU A 374 -16.90 17.70 15.22
C LEU A 374 -15.41 18.01 15.14
N VAL A 375 -14.85 18.54 16.21
CA VAL A 375 -13.42 18.73 16.37
C VAL A 375 -12.89 17.74 17.39
N SER A 376 -11.81 17.02 17.06
CA SER A 376 -11.22 16.04 17.97
C SER A 376 -9.70 16.09 17.97
N ASP A 377 -9.14 15.77 19.13
CA ASP A 377 -7.71 15.61 19.36
C ASP A 377 -7.43 14.18 19.85
N TYR A 378 -6.51 13.51 19.17
CA TYR A 378 -6.04 12.16 19.47
C TYR A 378 -4.54 12.16 19.69
N ARG A 379 -4.08 11.45 20.72
CA ARG A 379 -2.68 11.15 20.96
C ARG A 379 -2.48 9.72 21.40
N ALA A 380 -1.60 8.98 20.72
CA ALA A 380 -1.16 7.67 21.15
C ALA A 380 0.36 7.66 21.41
N ARG A 381 0.76 7.05 22.53
CA ARG A 381 2.17 6.80 22.86
C ARG A 381 2.40 5.32 22.97
N THR A 382 3.42 4.83 22.27
CA THR A 382 3.81 3.42 22.28
C THR A 382 5.24 3.27 22.74
N LEU A 383 5.47 2.33 23.67
CA LEU A 383 6.79 1.86 24.08
C LEU A 383 6.85 0.36 23.86
N ALA A 384 7.87 -0.13 23.16
CA ALA A 384 8.03 -1.56 22.90
C ALA A 384 9.46 -2.04 23.12
N ALA A 385 9.58 -3.29 23.53
CA ALA A 385 10.81 -4.06 23.49
C ALA A 385 10.60 -5.27 22.58
N TYR A 386 11.60 -5.58 21.76
CA TYR A 386 11.53 -6.70 20.85
C TYR A 386 12.88 -7.38 20.67
N GLY A 387 12.85 -8.61 20.20
CA GLY A 387 14.05 -9.36 19.88
C GLY A 387 13.76 -10.52 18.95
N MET A 388 14.78 -10.94 18.24
CA MET A 388 14.78 -12.10 17.35
C MET A 388 16.08 -12.86 17.51
N ARG A 389 16.00 -14.16 17.46
CA ARG A 389 17.17 -15.05 17.42
C ARG A 389 17.00 -16.09 16.32
N GLN A 390 18.07 -16.30 15.59
CA GLN A 390 18.19 -17.38 14.59
C GLN A 390 19.24 -18.38 15.07
N ARG A 391 19.09 -19.65 14.71
CA ARG A 391 20.04 -20.70 15.00
C ARG A 391 20.01 -21.77 13.93
N ASP A 392 21.18 -22.12 13.41
CA ASP A 392 21.35 -23.30 12.59
C ASP A 392 21.25 -24.56 13.48
N LEU A 393 20.25 -25.40 13.19
CA LEU A 393 20.04 -26.68 13.83
C LEU A 393 20.88 -27.77 13.17
N SER A 394 21.13 -27.61 11.87
CA SER A 394 22.01 -28.44 11.05
C SER A 394 22.40 -27.65 9.79
N PRO A 395 23.28 -28.16 8.90
CA PRO A 395 23.61 -27.48 7.65
C PRO A 395 22.42 -27.20 6.72
N ARG A 396 21.30 -27.92 6.92
CA ARG A 396 20.08 -27.77 6.10
C ARG A 396 18.91 -27.12 6.83
N TRP A 397 18.95 -27.06 8.15
CA TRP A 397 17.83 -26.59 8.94
C TRP A 397 18.23 -25.40 9.81
N ARG A 398 17.45 -24.33 9.74
CA ARG A 398 17.56 -23.15 10.60
C ARG A 398 16.23 -22.91 11.27
N ALA A 399 16.27 -22.50 12.52
CA ALA A 399 15.09 -22.01 13.26
C ALA A 399 15.30 -20.57 13.65
N SER A 400 14.22 -19.78 13.62
CA SER A 400 14.18 -18.43 14.15
C SER A 400 12.96 -18.23 15.04
N ALA A 401 13.10 -17.37 16.05
CA ALA A 401 12.02 -16.94 16.94
C ALA A 401 12.13 -15.44 17.18
N GLY A 402 11.03 -14.74 17.03
CA GLY A 402 10.88 -13.32 17.30
C GLY A 402 9.76 -13.05 18.30
N LEU A 403 9.94 -12.04 19.14
CA LEU A 403 8.94 -11.56 20.09
C LEU A 403 9.00 -10.04 20.21
N ARG A 404 7.83 -9.42 20.30
CA ARG A 404 7.65 -8.01 20.66
C ARG A 404 6.55 -7.89 21.69
N VAL A 405 6.80 -7.05 22.70
CA VAL A 405 5.80 -6.62 23.68
C VAL A 405 5.77 -5.11 23.65
N GLU A 406 4.57 -4.54 23.58
CA GLU A 406 4.39 -3.09 23.59
C GLU A 406 3.28 -2.64 24.53
N ARG A 407 3.47 -1.46 25.09
CA ARG A 407 2.47 -0.74 25.86
C ARG A 407 2.05 0.49 25.07
N ARG A 408 0.75 0.60 24.80
CA ARG A 408 0.12 1.72 24.09
C ARG A 408 -0.82 2.44 25.03
N ALA A 409 -0.64 3.76 25.16
CA ALA A 409 -1.50 4.64 25.94
C ALA A 409 -2.09 5.69 24.97
N VAL A 410 -3.41 5.81 24.98
CA VAL A 410 -4.16 6.72 24.12
C VAL A 410 -4.81 7.80 24.95
N ARG A 411 -4.92 9.01 24.38
CA ARG A 411 -5.77 10.11 24.85
C ARG A 411 -6.57 10.62 23.70
N TYR A 412 -7.87 10.80 23.94
CA TYR A 412 -8.82 11.35 22.98
C TYR A 412 -9.76 12.31 23.69
N ALA A 413 -10.08 13.41 23.01
CA ALA A 413 -11.14 14.31 23.41
C ALA A 413 -11.79 14.92 22.16
N ASP A 414 -13.09 15.22 22.24
CA ASP A 414 -13.86 15.88 21.18
C ASP A 414 -14.84 16.94 21.70
N THR A 415 -15.40 17.71 20.76
CA THR A 415 -16.37 18.77 21.04
C THR A 415 -17.73 18.26 21.47
N ASP A 416 -18.06 16.97 21.23
CA ASP A 416 -19.28 16.33 21.75
C ASP A 416 -19.15 15.91 23.22
N GLY A 417 -18.02 16.22 23.87
CA GLY A 417 -17.75 15.95 25.27
C GLY A 417 -17.23 14.56 25.58
N SER A 418 -16.81 13.78 24.55
CA SER A 418 -16.15 12.51 24.79
C SER A 418 -14.70 12.71 25.24
N ALA A 419 -14.28 11.99 26.27
CA ALA A 419 -12.89 11.93 26.73
C ALA A 419 -12.54 10.48 27.07
N LEU A 420 -11.49 9.94 26.44
CA LEU A 420 -11.10 8.54 26.57
C LEU A 420 -9.57 8.41 26.77
N GLU A 421 -9.15 7.55 27.71
CA GLU A 421 -7.72 7.31 28.00
C GLU A 421 -7.42 5.81 28.11
N PRO A 422 -7.67 4.96 27.10
CA PRO A 422 -7.36 3.55 27.18
C PRO A 422 -5.85 3.30 27.21
N VAL A 423 -5.46 2.29 27.98
CA VAL A 423 -4.08 1.77 28.04
C VAL A 423 -4.12 0.27 27.83
N GLU A 424 -3.34 -0.22 26.89
CA GLU A 424 -3.28 -1.63 26.54
C GLU A 424 -1.85 -2.14 26.48
N THR A 425 -1.69 -3.44 26.74
CA THR A 425 -0.42 -4.16 26.54
C THR A 425 -0.65 -5.22 25.47
N LEU A 426 0.10 -5.10 24.39
CA LEU A 426 -0.03 -5.92 23.19
C LEU A 426 1.24 -6.73 22.99
N TRP A 427 1.14 -7.88 22.35
CA TRP A 427 2.30 -8.68 21.99
C TRP A 427 2.13 -9.37 20.65
N GLY A 428 3.23 -9.56 19.95
CA GLY A 428 3.32 -10.32 18.71
C GLY A 428 4.63 -11.07 18.63
N GLY A 429 4.70 -12.02 17.73
CA GLY A 429 5.91 -12.81 17.56
C GLY A 429 5.78 -13.77 16.41
N ASP A 430 6.90 -14.41 16.08
CA ASP A 430 6.99 -15.39 15.00
C ASP A 430 7.93 -16.53 15.39
N LEU A 431 7.60 -17.71 14.89
CA LEU A 431 8.45 -18.90 14.91
C LEU A 431 8.57 -19.38 13.47
N THR A 432 9.80 -19.55 12.99
CA THR A 432 10.04 -20.00 11.62
C THR A 432 11.04 -21.13 11.60
N LEU A 433 10.73 -22.16 10.82
CA LEU A 433 11.63 -23.26 10.50
C LEU A 433 11.97 -23.20 9.00
N GLU A 434 13.25 -23.13 8.69
CA GLU A 434 13.78 -23.02 7.35
C GLU A 434 14.44 -24.32 6.94
N TYR A 435 14.26 -24.71 5.69
CA TYR A 435 14.92 -25.84 5.06
C TYR A 435 15.70 -25.41 3.82
N ARG A 436 17.00 -25.69 3.80
CA ARG A 436 17.93 -25.36 2.72
C ARG A 436 18.52 -26.65 2.15
N PRO A 437 17.99 -27.17 1.03
CA PRO A 437 18.59 -28.32 0.34
C PRO A 437 19.98 -27.98 -0.20
N GLN A 438 20.76 -29.00 -0.60
CA GLN A 438 22.11 -28.80 -1.15
C GLN A 438 22.12 -28.13 -2.52
N GLU A 439 21.04 -28.27 -3.27
CA GLU A 439 20.84 -27.64 -4.58
C GLU A 439 19.48 -26.96 -4.64
N GLY A 440 19.46 -25.72 -5.12
CA GLY A 440 18.36 -24.97 -5.68
C GLY A 440 17.07 -24.93 -4.90
N GLY A 441 17.00 -24.07 -3.90
CA GLY A 441 15.73 -23.73 -3.27
C GLY A 441 15.82 -23.52 -1.78
N PHE A 442 14.77 -22.89 -1.26
CA PHE A 442 14.64 -22.51 0.14
C PHE A 442 13.20 -22.70 0.57
N GLY A 443 12.95 -23.58 1.51
CA GLY A 443 11.62 -23.82 2.07
C GLY A 443 11.50 -23.25 3.47
N TYR A 444 10.30 -22.82 3.85
CA TYR A 444 10.04 -22.38 5.22
C TYR A 444 8.62 -22.71 5.68
N LEU A 445 8.49 -22.90 6.98
CA LEU A 445 7.23 -22.96 7.71
C LEU A 445 7.26 -21.88 8.78
N SER A 446 6.31 -20.96 8.75
CA SER A 446 6.20 -19.84 9.68
C SER A 446 4.88 -19.86 10.44
N LEU A 447 4.94 -19.69 11.74
CA LEU A 447 3.80 -19.42 12.61
C LEU A 447 3.98 -18.01 13.19
N ALA A 448 3.08 -17.09 12.91
CA ALA A 448 3.17 -15.71 13.36
C ALA A 448 1.91 -15.26 14.08
N ARG A 449 2.07 -14.38 15.07
CA ARG A 449 0.99 -13.65 15.73
C ARG A 449 1.16 -12.16 15.50
N GLY A 450 0.18 -11.55 14.78
CA GLY A 450 -0.01 -10.12 14.67
C GLY A 450 -1.12 -9.62 15.60
N TYR A 451 -1.20 -8.32 15.75
CA TYR A 451 -2.23 -7.65 16.54
C TYR A 451 -2.45 -6.24 16.02
N LYS A 452 -3.65 -5.73 16.28
CA LYS A 452 -4.07 -4.36 15.99
C LYS A 452 -4.65 -3.79 17.29
N GLY A 453 -4.31 -2.58 17.68
CA GLY A 453 -4.78 -1.97 18.91
C GLY A 453 -6.29 -1.81 18.95
N GLY A 454 -6.86 -1.73 20.13
CA GLY A 454 -8.24 -1.31 20.34
C GLY A 454 -8.45 0.16 19.95
N GLY A 455 -9.70 0.58 19.92
CA GLY A 455 -10.05 1.93 19.53
C GLY A 455 -11.41 2.34 20.10
N PHE A 456 -12.00 3.37 19.50
CA PHE A 456 -13.28 3.92 19.93
C PHE A 456 -14.04 4.51 18.75
N ASN A 457 -15.34 4.53 18.89
CA ASN A 457 -16.28 5.18 17.99
C ASN A 457 -16.66 6.56 18.55
N ILE A 458 -16.83 7.53 17.67
CA ILE A 458 -17.13 8.93 17.99
C ILE A 458 -18.52 9.32 17.51
N GLY A 459 -19.09 10.36 18.13
CA GLY A 459 -20.40 10.90 17.84
C GLY A 459 -21.44 10.60 18.92
N ALA A 460 -22.31 11.56 19.17
CA ALA A 460 -23.30 11.51 20.24
C ALA A 460 -24.34 10.37 20.07
N ALA A 461 -24.60 9.97 18.82
CA ALA A 461 -25.54 8.89 18.48
C ALA A 461 -25.00 7.48 18.79
N ILE A 462 -23.70 7.32 19.11
CA ILE A 462 -23.11 6.01 19.41
C ILE A 462 -23.48 5.54 20.81
N PRO A 463 -24.14 4.38 20.98
CA PRO A 463 -24.45 3.81 22.30
C PRO A 463 -23.17 3.64 23.15
N THR A 464 -23.23 3.94 24.44
CA THR A 464 -22.08 3.86 25.36
C THR A 464 -21.41 2.47 25.34
N ALA A 465 -22.20 1.40 25.22
CA ALA A 465 -21.69 0.02 25.16
C ALA A 465 -20.86 -0.28 23.89
N ARG A 466 -21.02 0.50 22.81
CA ARG A 466 -20.31 0.36 21.54
C ARG A 466 -19.24 1.45 21.31
N ARG A 467 -19.00 2.28 22.34
CA ARG A 467 -18.08 3.41 22.22
C ARG A 467 -16.61 2.99 22.19
N VAL A 468 -16.24 1.89 22.84
CA VAL A 468 -14.86 1.34 22.86
C VAL A 468 -14.90 -0.07 22.31
N TYR A 469 -13.93 -0.42 21.48
CA TYR A 469 -13.72 -1.76 20.96
C TYR A 469 -12.31 -2.26 21.29
N ASP A 470 -12.18 -3.58 21.46
CA ASP A 470 -10.96 -4.25 21.88
C ASP A 470 -9.93 -4.43 20.77
N ALA A 471 -8.71 -4.75 21.14
CA ALA A 471 -7.65 -5.13 20.22
C ALA A 471 -7.99 -6.40 19.43
N GLU A 472 -7.66 -6.39 18.14
CA GLU A 472 -7.77 -7.54 17.26
C GLU A 472 -6.49 -8.39 17.28
N GLY A 473 -6.63 -9.70 17.29
CA GLY A 473 -5.53 -10.66 17.18
C GLY A 473 -5.61 -11.48 15.89
N LEU A 474 -4.46 -11.71 15.25
CA LEU A 474 -4.33 -12.52 14.04
C LEU A 474 -3.25 -13.57 14.25
N TYR A 475 -3.56 -14.83 13.97
CA TYR A 475 -2.61 -15.93 13.90
C TYR A 475 -2.46 -16.36 12.45
N SER A 476 -1.24 -16.54 11.97
CA SER A 476 -0.91 -16.91 10.60
C SER A 476 -0.02 -18.15 10.58
N LEU A 477 -0.41 -19.15 9.81
CA LEU A 477 0.44 -20.28 9.43
C LEU A 477 0.75 -20.14 7.93
N GLU A 478 2.04 -20.15 7.57
CA GLU A 478 2.47 -20.01 6.19
C GLU A 478 3.55 -21.05 5.87
N LEU A 479 3.35 -21.76 4.75
CA LEU A 479 4.32 -22.65 4.14
C LEU A 479 4.75 -22.06 2.80
N GLY A 480 6.05 -21.79 2.64
CA GLY A 480 6.58 -21.22 1.40
C GLY A 480 7.76 -21.99 0.85
N TRP A 481 7.94 -21.84 -0.46
CA TRP A 481 9.10 -22.33 -1.21
C TRP A 481 9.59 -21.25 -2.15
N LYS A 482 10.90 -21.01 -2.16
CA LYS A 482 11.57 -20.06 -3.05
C LYS A 482 12.70 -20.78 -3.80
N HIS A 483 12.89 -20.42 -5.05
CA HIS A 483 13.93 -20.98 -5.90
C HIS A 483 14.57 -19.89 -6.74
N ALA A 484 15.88 -19.91 -6.83
CA ALA A 484 16.66 -19.08 -7.75
C ALA A 484 17.65 -19.97 -8.50
N ASP A 485 17.69 -19.80 -9.81
CA ASP A 485 18.62 -20.47 -10.72
C ASP A 485 19.21 -19.40 -11.66
N ASP A 486 20.36 -18.88 -11.29
CA ASP A 486 21.04 -17.82 -12.05
C ASP A 486 21.45 -18.30 -13.45
N GLY A 487 21.81 -19.60 -13.59
CA GLY A 487 22.19 -20.18 -14.88
C GLY A 487 21.03 -20.21 -15.88
N ARG A 488 19.80 -20.28 -15.40
CA ARG A 488 18.58 -20.24 -16.22
C ARG A 488 17.87 -18.88 -16.17
N GLY A 489 18.37 -17.93 -15.38
CA GLY A 489 17.75 -16.63 -15.17
C GLY A 489 16.33 -16.75 -14.58
N LEU A 490 16.12 -17.69 -13.64
CA LEU A 490 14.82 -18.05 -13.12
C LEU A 490 14.74 -17.78 -11.62
N THR A 491 13.74 -17.04 -11.19
CA THR A 491 13.31 -16.99 -9.78
C THR A 491 11.84 -17.36 -9.68
N ALA A 492 11.50 -18.17 -8.69
CA ALA A 492 10.13 -18.60 -8.42
C ALA A 492 9.86 -18.60 -6.92
N GLU A 493 8.66 -18.18 -6.55
CA GLU A 493 8.17 -18.19 -5.18
C GLU A 493 6.75 -18.75 -5.17
N VAL A 494 6.45 -19.61 -4.20
CA VAL A 494 5.08 -20.05 -3.90
C VAL A 494 4.88 -20.08 -2.40
N ALA A 495 3.72 -19.61 -1.93
CA ALA A 495 3.33 -19.67 -0.53
C ALA A 495 1.86 -20.06 -0.39
N VAL A 496 1.57 -20.90 0.59
CA VAL A 496 0.23 -21.24 1.04
C VAL A 496 0.11 -20.72 2.46
N PHE A 497 -0.99 -20.01 2.74
CA PHE A 497 -1.20 -19.42 4.04
C PHE A 497 -2.61 -19.67 4.58
N HIS A 498 -2.73 -19.67 5.91
CA HIS A 498 -3.99 -19.67 6.61
C HIS A 498 -3.89 -18.74 7.83
N MET A 499 -4.78 -17.77 7.90
CA MET A 499 -4.83 -16.76 8.96
C MET A 499 -6.17 -16.83 9.68
N TRP A 500 -6.13 -16.78 11.01
CA TRP A 500 -7.32 -16.74 11.89
C TRP A 500 -7.39 -15.40 12.60
N ARG A 501 -8.51 -14.71 12.47
CA ARG A 501 -8.77 -13.43 13.11
C ARG A 501 -9.70 -13.63 14.31
N ARG A 502 -9.33 -13.04 15.44
CA ARG A 502 -10.09 -13.04 16.69
C ARG A 502 -10.40 -11.61 17.12
N ALA A 503 -11.60 -11.39 17.62
CA ALA A 503 -12.10 -10.05 17.93
C ALA A 503 -11.90 -9.13 16.71
N GLN A 504 -12.27 -9.62 15.52
CA GLN A 504 -12.08 -8.91 14.26
C GLN A 504 -12.83 -7.58 14.31
N GLN A 505 -12.09 -6.50 14.07
CA GLN A 505 -12.64 -5.16 13.94
C GLN A 505 -13.28 -5.01 12.56
N VAL A 506 -14.58 -4.77 12.53
CA VAL A 506 -15.35 -4.55 11.30
C VAL A 506 -15.99 -3.16 11.38
N SER A 507 -15.74 -2.35 10.37
CA SER A 507 -16.38 -1.05 10.21
C SER A 507 -17.67 -1.20 9.42
N THR A 508 -18.76 -0.69 9.97
CA THR A 508 -20.09 -0.70 9.36
C THR A 508 -20.71 0.69 9.39
N SER A 509 -21.65 0.94 8.49
CA SER A 509 -22.53 2.09 8.55
C SER A 509 -23.94 1.66 8.93
N VAL A 510 -24.58 2.38 9.82
CA VAL A 510 -25.96 2.15 10.26
C VAL A 510 -26.75 3.43 10.06
N GLN A 511 -27.87 3.35 9.36
CA GLN A 511 -28.83 4.46 9.27
C GLN A 511 -29.67 4.51 10.55
N VAL A 512 -29.57 5.61 11.29
CA VAL A 512 -30.27 5.76 12.59
C VAL A 512 -31.74 6.11 12.42
N ASP A 513 -32.04 6.96 11.43
CA ASP A 513 -33.40 7.36 11.06
C ASP A 513 -33.64 7.02 9.57
N PRO A 514 -34.48 6.01 9.24
CA PRO A 514 -34.78 5.68 7.85
C PRO A 514 -35.48 6.81 7.06
N GLY A 515 -36.02 7.83 7.75
CA GLY A 515 -36.63 9.01 7.13
C GLY A 515 -35.62 10.11 6.77
N ASP A 516 -34.39 10.02 7.27
CA ASP A 516 -33.31 10.97 7.00
C ASP A 516 -32.17 10.27 6.25
N PRO A 517 -31.97 10.54 4.94
CA PRO A 517 -30.92 9.94 4.13
C PRO A 517 -29.50 10.29 4.60
N LEU A 518 -29.33 11.29 5.46
CA LEU A 518 -28.05 11.73 6.00
C LEU A 518 -27.75 11.12 7.39
N SER A 519 -28.70 10.40 8.00
CA SER A 519 -28.58 9.88 9.39
C SER A 519 -27.67 8.65 9.55
N PHE A 520 -26.69 8.48 8.68
CA PHE A 520 -25.72 7.39 8.81
C PHE A 520 -24.70 7.66 9.90
N ILE A 521 -24.53 6.69 10.79
CA ILE A 521 -23.40 6.64 11.72
C ILE A 521 -22.43 5.53 11.28
N TYR A 522 -21.15 5.82 11.41
CA TYR A 522 -20.09 4.85 11.15
C TYR A 522 -19.54 4.34 12.48
N LEU A 523 -19.45 3.04 12.62
CA LEU A 523 -18.93 2.43 13.83
C LEU A 523 -18.07 1.21 13.51
N THR A 524 -17.07 1.00 14.34
CA THR A 524 -16.25 -0.22 14.35
C THR A 524 -16.61 -1.04 15.57
N ASP A 525 -16.71 -2.36 15.40
CA ASP A 525 -17.04 -3.29 16.48
C ASP A 525 -16.19 -4.57 16.36
N ASN A 526 -15.94 -5.26 17.48
CA ASN A 526 -15.34 -6.60 17.49
C ASN A 526 -16.38 -7.69 17.23
N ALA A 527 -17.28 -7.46 16.30
CA ALA A 527 -18.48 -8.27 16.07
C ALA A 527 -18.19 -9.58 15.30
N ALA A 528 -16.98 -9.76 14.75
CA ALA A 528 -16.72 -10.85 13.84
C ALA A 528 -15.53 -11.74 14.25
N ARG A 529 -15.57 -12.97 13.73
CA ARG A 529 -14.41 -13.84 13.56
C ARG A 529 -14.23 -14.09 12.08
N GLY A 530 -13.00 -14.08 11.60
CA GLY A 530 -12.70 -14.28 10.19
C GLY A 530 -11.54 -15.24 9.98
N ALA A 531 -11.47 -15.76 8.76
CA ALA A 531 -10.32 -16.51 8.27
C ALA A 531 -9.93 -15.98 6.88
N ASN A 532 -8.64 -15.85 6.63
CA ASN A 532 -8.11 -15.48 5.34
C ASN A 532 -7.09 -16.56 4.93
N TYR A 533 -7.34 -17.27 3.85
CA TYR A 533 -6.47 -18.36 3.40
C TYR A 533 -6.36 -18.39 1.88
N GLY A 534 -5.21 -18.88 1.41
CA GLY A 534 -4.99 -18.88 -0.03
C GLY A 534 -3.61 -19.36 -0.45
N LEU A 535 -3.33 -19.09 -1.72
CA LEU A 535 -2.08 -19.39 -2.39
C LEU A 535 -1.58 -18.14 -3.10
N GLU A 536 -0.29 -17.88 -3.02
CA GLU A 536 0.41 -16.84 -3.75
C GLU A 536 1.58 -17.47 -4.51
N ALA A 537 1.77 -17.04 -5.76
CA ALA A 537 2.90 -17.45 -6.58
C ALA A 537 3.47 -16.24 -7.32
N ALA A 538 4.78 -16.19 -7.46
CA ALA A 538 5.50 -15.24 -8.28
C ALA A 538 6.59 -15.93 -9.08
N LEU A 539 6.77 -15.49 -10.32
CA LEU A 539 7.76 -16.01 -11.26
C LEU A 539 8.45 -14.84 -11.95
N SER A 540 9.77 -14.87 -12.01
CA SER A 540 10.55 -14.03 -12.92
C SER A 540 11.49 -14.94 -13.71
N TRP A 541 11.43 -14.84 -15.03
CA TRP A 541 12.22 -15.69 -15.93
C TRP A 541 12.82 -14.87 -17.06
N ARG A 542 14.13 -14.99 -17.24
CA ARG A 542 14.90 -14.36 -18.32
C ARG A 542 15.40 -15.45 -19.30
N PRO A 543 14.54 -15.92 -20.23
CA PRO A 543 14.93 -16.98 -21.18
C PRO A 543 16.03 -16.55 -22.16
N SER A 544 16.24 -15.26 -22.30
CA SER A 544 17.32 -14.69 -23.12
C SER A 544 17.74 -13.32 -22.55
N PRO A 545 18.92 -12.80 -22.93
CA PRO A 545 19.35 -11.46 -22.51
C PRO A 545 18.39 -10.32 -22.92
N THR A 546 17.52 -10.59 -23.88
CA THR A 546 16.59 -9.58 -24.45
C THR A 546 15.16 -9.74 -23.95
N LEU A 547 14.81 -10.80 -23.23
CA LEU A 547 13.42 -11.08 -22.83
C LEU A 547 13.34 -11.39 -21.35
N THR A 548 12.51 -10.66 -20.62
CA THR A 548 12.14 -10.95 -19.24
C THR A 548 10.62 -11.14 -19.14
N LEU A 549 10.22 -12.23 -18.50
CA LEU A 549 8.84 -12.57 -18.20
C LEU A 549 8.65 -12.52 -16.69
N GLN A 550 7.66 -11.80 -16.21
CA GLN A 550 7.29 -11.77 -14.81
C GLN A 550 5.80 -12.06 -14.68
N GLY A 551 5.44 -12.90 -13.72
CA GLY A 551 4.04 -13.24 -13.48
C GLY A 551 3.77 -13.40 -12.00
N THR A 552 2.57 -13.02 -11.58
CA THR A 552 2.06 -13.28 -10.24
C THR A 552 0.68 -13.89 -10.30
N ALA A 553 0.37 -14.75 -9.35
CA ALA A 553 -0.96 -15.30 -9.15
C ALA A 553 -1.28 -15.35 -7.68
N ALA A 554 -2.50 -14.94 -7.32
CA ALA A 554 -3.02 -15.03 -5.98
C ALA A 554 -4.42 -15.60 -6.00
N LEU A 555 -4.67 -16.57 -5.13
CA LEU A 555 -5.99 -17.11 -4.82
C LEU A 555 -6.27 -16.82 -3.35
N LEU A 556 -7.45 -16.26 -3.06
CA LEU A 556 -7.82 -15.84 -1.72
C LEU A 556 -9.26 -16.26 -1.39
N ARG A 557 -9.44 -16.76 -0.20
CA ARG A 557 -10.75 -16.83 0.47
C ARG A 557 -10.62 -16.09 1.79
N SER A 558 -11.59 -15.25 2.07
CA SER A 558 -11.60 -14.39 3.26
C SER A 558 -12.96 -14.40 3.97
N PRO A 559 -13.55 -15.58 4.26
CA PRO A 559 -14.88 -15.63 4.84
C PRO A 559 -14.90 -15.09 6.27
N PHE A 560 -16.00 -14.43 6.62
CA PHE A 560 -16.40 -14.37 8.01
C PHE A 560 -16.72 -15.79 8.49
N THR A 561 -16.15 -16.22 9.59
CA THR A 561 -16.49 -17.52 10.19
C THR A 561 -17.64 -17.40 11.17
N ASP A 562 -17.86 -16.23 11.73
CA ASP A 562 -19.00 -15.87 12.57
C ASP A 562 -19.17 -14.35 12.52
N TYR A 563 -20.21 -13.87 11.84
CA TYR A 563 -20.55 -12.45 11.78
C TYR A 563 -22.04 -12.25 11.51
N ARG A 564 -22.72 -11.66 12.48
CA ARG A 564 -24.16 -11.44 12.45
C ARG A 564 -24.51 -10.00 12.81
N PRO A 565 -24.28 -9.05 11.89
CA PRO A 565 -24.70 -7.68 12.10
C PRO A 565 -26.23 -7.62 12.01
N ASP A 566 -26.87 -7.05 13.04
CA ASP A 566 -28.31 -6.92 13.14
C ASP A 566 -29.03 -8.28 12.92
N ASP A 567 -30.04 -8.35 12.05
CA ASP A 567 -30.78 -9.58 11.72
C ASP A 567 -30.17 -10.39 10.56
N ARG A 568 -28.99 -10.04 10.08
CA ARG A 568 -28.33 -10.68 8.93
C ARG A 568 -27.23 -11.64 9.39
N ASP A 569 -27.17 -12.83 8.78
CA ASP A 569 -26.04 -13.76 8.96
C ASP A 569 -25.11 -13.69 7.74
N LEU A 570 -23.93 -13.09 7.93
CA LEU A 570 -22.90 -12.97 6.91
C LEU A 570 -21.82 -14.05 7.04
N SER A 571 -22.00 -15.06 7.90
CA SER A 571 -21.06 -16.17 8.05
C SER A 571 -20.91 -16.93 6.73
N GLY A 572 -19.66 -17.19 6.33
CA GLY A 572 -19.29 -17.80 5.05
C GLY A 572 -19.14 -16.83 3.87
N ARG A 573 -19.57 -15.56 4.00
CA ARG A 573 -19.36 -14.51 3.02
C ARG A 573 -17.92 -13.99 3.08
N ASP A 574 -17.29 -13.78 1.92
CA ASP A 574 -15.97 -13.14 1.86
C ASP A 574 -16.06 -11.65 2.27
N GLN A 575 -15.03 -11.15 2.92
CA GLN A 575 -14.90 -9.77 3.38
C GLN A 575 -14.81 -8.79 2.20
N ALA A 576 -15.05 -7.51 2.46
CA ALA A 576 -14.99 -6.47 1.43
C ALA A 576 -13.57 -6.28 0.87
N HIS A 577 -13.47 -5.84 -0.38
CA HIS A 577 -12.25 -5.56 -1.11
C HIS A 577 -11.23 -6.72 -1.12
N ALA A 578 -11.72 -7.96 -1.12
CA ALA A 578 -10.95 -9.20 -1.12
C ALA A 578 -11.30 -10.06 -2.35
N PRO A 579 -10.79 -9.73 -3.55
CA PRO A 579 -11.03 -10.54 -4.75
C PRO A 579 -10.46 -11.94 -4.57
N ARG A 580 -11.19 -12.96 -5.05
CA ARG A 580 -10.80 -14.38 -4.92
C ARG A 580 -9.61 -14.75 -5.77
N GLY A 581 -9.40 -14.05 -6.86
CA GLY A 581 -8.28 -14.26 -7.78
C GLY A 581 -7.70 -12.94 -8.25
N GLN A 582 -6.38 -12.85 -8.23
CA GLN A 582 -5.61 -11.75 -8.83
C GLN A 582 -4.44 -12.33 -9.61
N TYR A 583 -4.22 -11.82 -10.81
CA TYR A 583 -3.18 -12.31 -11.71
C TYR A 583 -2.49 -11.14 -12.40
N SER A 584 -1.17 -11.23 -12.55
CA SER A 584 -0.43 -10.29 -13.39
C SER A 584 0.54 -11.04 -14.32
N LEU A 585 0.80 -10.44 -15.48
CA LEU A 585 1.83 -10.88 -16.42
C LEU A 585 2.51 -9.65 -17.02
N SER A 586 3.83 -9.58 -16.89
CA SER A 586 4.66 -8.58 -17.52
C SER A 586 5.60 -9.24 -18.52
N ILE A 587 5.66 -8.73 -19.73
CA ILE A 587 6.57 -9.14 -20.80
C ILE A 587 7.44 -7.95 -21.13
N ASP A 588 8.74 -7.99 -20.82
CA ASP A 588 9.70 -6.92 -21.12
C ASP A 588 10.71 -7.44 -22.15
N TRP A 589 10.70 -6.83 -23.33
CA TRP A 589 11.63 -7.11 -24.40
C TRP A 589 12.57 -5.94 -24.65
N ARG A 590 13.88 -6.18 -24.67
CA ARG A 590 14.94 -5.18 -24.88
C ARG A 590 15.94 -5.65 -25.91
N ALA A 591 15.99 -4.98 -27.04
CA ALA A 591 16.96 -5.27 -28.09
C ALA A 591 18.35 -4.68 -27.75
N ALA A 592 19.41 -5.33 -28.22
CA ALA A 592 20.80 -4.90 -28.00
C ALA A 592 21.09 -3.46 -28.52
N ARG A 593 20.26 -2.95 -29.44
CA ARG A 593 20.38 -1.60 -30.02
C ARG A 593 19.54 -0.53 -29.27
N GLY A 594 18.97 -0.86 -28.10
CA GLY A 594 18.25 0.08 -27.26
C GLY A 594 16.73 0.17 -27.51
N LEU A 595 16.18 -0.50 -28.51
CA LEU A 595 14.72 -0.63 -28.66
C LEU A 595 14.17 -1.49 -27.53
N PHE A 596 13.02 -1.11 -26.98
CA PHE A 596 12.32 -1.91 -25.99
C PHE A 596 10.81 -1.88 -26.18
N ALA A 597 10.15 -2.92 -25.67
CA ALA A 597 8.70 -3.00 -25.57
C ALA A 597 8.33 -3.76 -24.30
N ARG A 598 7.33 -3.26 -23.58
CA ARG A 598 6.77 -3.88 -22.37
C ARG A 598 5.24 -3.95 -22.48
N LEU A 599 4.71 -5.10 -22.09
CA LEU A 599 3.28 -5.35 -21.92
C LEU A 599 3.06 -5.75 -20.45
N ASP A 600 2.16 -5.08 -19.77
CA ASP A 600 1.67 -5.46 -18.45
C ASP A 600 0.18 -5.79 -18.55
N LEU A 601 -0.20 -6.98 -18.10
CA LEU A 601 -1.58 -7.45 -17.97
C LEU A 601 -1.88 -7.65 -16.49
N GLN A 602 -3.03 -7.15 -16.04
CA GLN A 602 -3.50 -7.29 -14.67
C GLN A 602 -4.96 -7.71 -14.68
N HIS A 603 -5.32 -8.66 -13.82
CA HIS A 603 -6.68 -9.14 -13.66
C HIS A 603 -7.02 -9.26 -12.19
N ALA A 604 -8.22 -8.81 -11.81
CA ALA A 604 -8.81 -9.06 -10.50
C ALA A 604 -10.24 -9.60 -10.68
N GLU A 605 -10.58 -10.63 -9.92
CA GLU A 605 -11.95 -11.14 -9.84
C GLU A 605 -12.86 -10.16 -9.08
N ALA A 606 -14.19 -10.40 -9.18
CA ALA A 606 -15.19 -9.60 -8.49
C ALA A 606 -15.06 -9.71 -6.96
N PHE A 607 -15.26 -8.59 -6.26
CA PHE A 607 -15.21 -8.48 -4.81
C PHE A 607 -16.43 -7.72 -4.27
N TYR A 608 -16.73 -7.86 -2.99
CA TYR A 608 -17.76 -7.07 -2.31
C TYR A 608 -17.22 -5.67 -1.99
N PHE A 609 -18.04 -4.62 -2.19
CA PHE A 609 -17.64 -3.25 -1.90
C PHE A 609 -17.67 -2.90 -0.40
N SER A 610 -18.50 -3.59 0.38
CA SER A 610 -18.70 -3.31 1.80
C SER A 610 -19.02 -4.57 2.58
N ASP A 611 -18.80 -4.52 3.87
CA ASP A 611 -19.29 -5.54 4.82
C ASP A 611 -20.73 -5.27 5.26
N SER A 612 -21.32 -4.13 4.86
CA SER A 612 -22.71 -3.74 5.19
C SER A 612 -23.75 -4.19 4.16
N HIS A 613 -23.36 -4.44 2.88
CA HIS A 613 -24.28 -4.82 1.81
C HIS A 613 -23.66 -5.85 0.85
N ASP A 614 -24.46 -6.48 -0.02
CA ASP A 614 -24.05 -7.58 -0.89
C ASP A 614 -23.67 -7.16 -2.32
N GLN A 615 -23.57 -5.85 -2.59
CA GLN A 615 -23.17 -5.34 -3.89
C GLN A 615 -21.71 -5.66 -4.18
N ARG A 616 -21.41 -6.05 -5.43
CA ARG A 616 -20.09 -6.51 -5.87
C ARG A 616 -19.62 -5.74 -7.09
N SER A 617 -18.30 -5.62 -7.20
CA SER A 617 -17.65 -5.23 -8.45
C SER A 617 -17.82 -6.30 -9.52
N GLN A 618 -17.50 -5.96 -10.77
CA GLN A 618 -17.26 -6.95 -11.82
C GLN A 618 -15.79 -7.33 -11.87
N ALA A 619 -15.49 -8.53 -12.38
CA ALA A 619 -14.13 -8.92 -12.68
C ALA A 619 -13.53 -7.98 -13.74
N CYS A 620 -12.28 -7.60 -13.57
CA CYS A 620 -11.64 -6.61 -14.43
C CYS A 620 -10.25 -7.02 -14.89
N THR A 621 -10.02 -6.84 -16.20
CA THR A 621 -8.70 -7.02 -16.82
C THR A 621 -8.25 -5.70 -17.43
N GLN A 622 -7.07 -5.25 -17.07
CA GLN A 622 -6.42 -4.07 -17.63
C GLN A 622 -5.12 -4.46 -18.32
N ALA A 623 -4.76 -3.71 -19.36
CA ALA A 623 -3.49 -3.86 -20.06
C ALA A 623 -2.79 -2.51 -20.16
N ALA A 624 -1.47 -2.50 -19.99
CA ALA A 624 -0.62 -1.35 -20.28
C ALA A 624 0.46 -1.75 -21.28
N LEU A 625 0.76 -0.85 -22.21
CA LEU A 625 1.80 -1.03 -23.24
C LEU A 625 2.80 0.12 -23.14
N ARG A 626 4.07 -0.19 -23.28
CA ARG A 626 5.13 0.80 -23.37
C ARG A 626 6.16 0.35 -24.40
N THR A 627 6.56 1.25 -25.29
CA THR A 627 7.61 0.98 -26.28
C THR A 627 8.47 2.21 -26.45
N GLY A 628 9.73 2.02 -26.77
CA GLY A 628 10.62 3.14 -26.91
C GLY A 628 12.05 2.76 -27.27
N TYR A 629 12.90 3.75 -27.14
CA TYR A 629 14.33 3.63 -27.38
C TYR A 629 15.12 4.18 -26.19
N GLU A 630 16.11 3.44 -25.74
CA GLU A 630 16.94 3.78 -24.58
C GLU A 630 18.42 3.71 -24.93
N THR A 631 19.18 4.71 -24.48
CA THR A 631 20.63 4.78 -24.54
C THR A 631 21.17 5.10 -23.13
N PRO A 632 22.48 5.02 -22.87
CA PRO A 632 23.04 5.43 -21.59
C PRO A 632 22.80 6.91 -21.22
N ARG A 633 22.48 7.77 -22.21
CA ARG A 633 22.30 9.21 -22.00
C ARG A 633 20.85 9.69 -22.10
N TRP A 634 20.02 9.03 -22.88
CA TRP A 634 18.64 9.45 -23.06
C TRP A 634 17.72 8.25 -23.36
N SER A 635 16.46 8.39 -23.03
CA SER A 635 15.41 7.47 -23.44
C SER A 635 14.18 8.23 -23.89
N ALA A 636 13.42 7.66 -24.82
CA ALA A 636 12.11 8.15 -25.22
C ALA A 636 11.15 6.97 -25.33
N SER A 637 9.95 7.09 -24.74
CA SER A 637 8.96 6.02 -24.74
C SER A 637 7.55 6.53 -24.93
N LEU A 638 6.81 5.85 -25.80
CA LEU A 638 5.36 5.95 -25.88
C LEU A 638 4.74 4.95 -24.92
N TRP A 639 3.70 5.36 -24.23
CA TRP A 639 2.97 4.50 -23.30
C TRP A 639 1.46 4.59 -23.54
N LEU A 640 0.76 3.49 -23.26
CA LEU A 640 -0.68 3.35 -23.34
C LEU A 640 -1.16 2.63 -22.08
N ARG A 641 -1.84 3.34 -21.18
CA ARG A 641 -2.47 2.80 -19.98
C ARG A 641 -3.90 2.37 -20.29
N ASN A 642 -4.40 1.35 -19.60
CA ASN A 642 -5.71 0.76 -19.84
C ASN A 642 -5.99 0.55 -21.36
N ALA A 643 -5.06 -0.09 -22.07
CA ALA A 643 -5.10 -0.28 -23.51
C ALA A 643 -6.40 -0.97 -24.01
N LEU A 644 -7.02 -1.78 -23.15
CA LEU A 644 -8.29 -2.46 -23.43
C LEU A 644 -9.51 -1.56 -23.23
N ASP A 645 -9.33 -0.33 -22.76
CA ASP A 645 -10.38 0.65 -22.43
C ASP A 645 -11.49 0.07 -21.53
N ARG A 646 -11.09 -0.71 -20.53
CA ARG A 646 -12.02 -1.34 -19.60
C ARG A 646 -12.35 -0.41 -18.44
N THR A 647 -13.63 -0.29 -18.14
CA THR A 647 -14.12 0.42 -16.98
C THR A 647 -14.20 -0.56 -15.80
N CYS A 648 -13.37 -0.34 -14.78
CA CYS A 648 -13.35 -1.14 -13.56
C CYS A 648 -13.85 -0.31 -12.40
N ALA A 649 -14.62 -0.92 -11.50
CA ALA A 649 -15.05 -0.28 -10.26
C ALA A 649 -13.95 -0.40 -9.20
N GLN A 650 -13.56 0.74 -8.61
CA GLN A 650 -12.59 0.81 -7.51
C GLN A 650 -13.27 0.86 -6.15
N ARG A 651 -14.36 1.64 -6.05
CA ARG A 651 -15.17 1.80 -4.85
C ARG A 651 -16.64 1.77 -5.24
N GLY A 652 -17.50 1.27 -4.35
CA GLY A 652 -18.95 1.31 -4.53
C GLY A 652 -19.67 1.61 -3.23
N PHE A 653 -20.71 2.45 -3.32
CA PHE A 653 -21.64 2.77 -2.25
C PHE A 653 -23.04 2.32 -2.67
N PHE A 654 -23.81 1.79 -1.73
CA PHE A 654 -25.19 1.35 -1.98
C PHE A 654 -26.11 2.00 -0.98
N PHE A 655 -26.81 3.01 -1.42
CA PHE A 655 -27.77 3.81 -0.64
C PHE A 655 -28.60 4.68 -1.57
N GLY A 656 -29.65 5.32 -1.04
CA GLY A 656 -30.45 6.30 -1.77
C GLY A 656 -29.79 7.67 -1.77
N ASN A 657 -29.56 8.25 -2.97
CA ASN A 657 -28.96 9.60 -3.15
C ASN A 657 -29.70 10.43 -4.22
N GLU A 658 -30.89 10.05 -4.59
CA GLU A 658 -31.66 10.73 -5.65
C GLU A 658 -33.06 11.10 -5.13
N PRO A 659 -33.31 12.40 -4.79
CA PRO A 659 -34.62 12.85 -4.32
C PRO A 659 -35.68 12.75 -5.44
N PRO A 660 -37.00 12.71 -5.14
CA PRO A 660 -37.56 12.78 -3.77
C PRO A 660 -37.67 11.42 -3.06
N ASP A 661 -37.54 10.31 -3.78
CA ASP A 661 -37.85 8.97 -3.29
C ASP A 661 -36.63 8.23 -2.71
N PHE A 662 -35.40 8.72 -2.94
CA PHE A 662 -34.13 8.16 -2.48
C PHE A 662 -34.03 6.62 -2.68
N PRO A 663 -34.23 6.09 -3.89
CA PRO A 663 -34.19 4.66 -4.12
C PRO A 663 -32.77 4.12 -3.93
N ASP A 664 -32.65 2.98 -3.25
CA ASP A 664 -31.38 2.30 -3.09
C ASP A 664 -30.74 1.98 -4.44
N LYS A 665 -29.52 2.47 -4.65
CA LYS A 665 -28.77 2.30 -5.91
C LYS A 665 -27.29 2.13 -5.63
N LEU A 666 -26.62 1.38 -6.49
CA LEU A 666 -25.16 1.24 -6.45
C LEU A 666 -24.51 2.37 -7.23
N TYR A 667 -23.71 3.17 -6.55
CA TYR A 667 -22.85 4.20 -7.14
C TYR A 667 -21.39 3.77 -7.08
N VAL A 668 -20.64 3.93 -8.18
CA VAL A 668 -19.28 3.42 -8.30
C VAL A 668 -18.28 4.50 -8.74
N GLN A 669 -17.14 4.53 -8.09
CA GLN A 669 -15.95 5.19 -8.59
C GLN A 669 -15.26 4.26 -9.57
N GLN A 670 -15.02 4.75 -10.77
CA GLN A 670 -14.43 3.99 -11.87
C GLN A 670 -12.96 4.34 -12.07
N THR A 671 -12.19 3.37 -12.61
CA THR A 671 -10.83 3.62 -13.12
C THR A 671 -10.84 4.57 -14.31
N ASP A 672 -9.68 5.18 -14.59
CA ASP A 672 -9.49 6.01 -15.76
C ASP A 672 -9.70 5.21 -17.07
N PRO A 673 -10.15 5.87 -18.15
CA PRO A 673 -10.21 5.27 -19.48
C PRO A 673 -8.81 4.98 -20.02
N ARG A 674 -8.72 4.50 -21.25
CA ARG A 674 -7.46 4.42 -21.98
C ARG A 674 -6.81 5.79 -22.05
N GLN A 675 -5.51 5.84 -21.77
CA GLN A 675 -4.69 7.05 -21.79
C GLN A 675 -3.38 6.77 -22.53
N ALA A 676 -2.95 7.70 -23.37
CA ALA A 676 -1.69 7.63 -24.09
C ALA A 676 -0.79 8.82 -23.77
N GLY A 677 0.52 8.61 -23.90
CA GLY A 677 1.48 9.70 -23.71
C GLY A 677 2.90 9.32 -24.11
N LEU A 678 3.79 10.29 -23.92
CA LEU A 678 5.21 10.24 -24.23
C LEU A 678 6.00 10.62 -23.00
N THR A 679 7.03 9.85 -22.67
CA THR A 679 8.04 10.21 -21.66
C THR A 679 9.41 10.26 -22.30
N VAL A 680 10.16 11.33 -22.04
CA VAL A 680 11.55 11.50 -22.45
C VAL A 680 12.40 11.71 -21.20
N SER A 681 13.48 10.97 -21.09
CA SER A 681 14.47 11.12 -20.01
C SER A 681 15.86 11.37 -20.60
N TRP A 682 16.62 12.23 -19.95
CA TRP A 682 18.00 12.56 -20.31
C TRP A 682 18.89 12.55 -19.10
N THR A 683 20.04 11.86 -19.19
CA THR A 683 20.99 11.68 -18.08
C THR A 683 22.36 12.19 -18.49
N LEU A 684 22.90 13.11 -17.70
CA LEU A 684 24.31 13.47 -17.64
C LEU A 684 24.98 12.72 -16.49
N ARG A 685 26.08 12.10 -16.79
CA ARG A 685 26.96 11.46 -15.81
C ARG A 685 28.29 12.19 -15.75
#